data_96b35bf574cf89de159cc9a8ff0740a9
#
_entry.id   96b35bf574cf89de159cc9a8ff0740a9
#
_cell.length_a   1.000
_cell.length_b   1.000
_cell.length_c   1.000
_cell.angle_alpha   90.00
_cell.angle_beta   90.00
_cell.angle_gamma   90.00
#
_symmetry.space_group_name_H-M   'P 1'
#
loop_
_entity.id
_entity.type
_entity.pdbx_description
1 polymer ?
#
loop_
_entity_poly.entity_id
_entity_poly.type
_entity_poly.pdbx_seq_one_letter_code
_entity_poly.pdbx_strand_id
1 'polypeptide(L)'
;MAEDKKTFYLTTPIYYPSGNLHIGHAYTTVASDAMIRYKKLQGFDTYFLTGTDEHGQKIQEKAKEAGVSEIEFVDKIIFGIQDLWKKLDISYDDFIRTTQPRHTKAVQKIFQKLVDNGDIYLGEYEGWYSVSDEEYFTESQLVEVYRDAEGNMIGGVAPSGHEVELVKEESYFFRMSKYADRLLQYYEEHPDFIQPESRKNEMINNFIKPGLEDLAVSRTSFDWGIPVPNDPKHVVYVWIDALSNYITALGYGSDDETLFNRYWPADVHFIGKEIVRFHTIYWPIMLMALDLPLPKKIFAHGWLLMKDGKMSKSKGNVVDPNTLIERYGLDALRYYLLREVPFGSDGIFTPESFVERINYDLANDLGNLLNRTVAMINKYFDGTIPAHTAPVSTFDQELVDASKVMIAEVEEAMEQMQFSVALAAIWKFVSRTNKYIDETTPWAAVKDEARQEELARTMNYLAESLRIIAVALQPFLTETPGEILAQLGITDSALMDYPSLHTFGVIPEGTKVVEKGQPIFPRLDVEEEVAYIQAKMGGAPVEEENTDWNPEEVELSSDKESIKYDDFDKIELKVAEVIECGPVEGADKLLQFRLDAGDAGGHRQILSGIAEWYPDPSIFVGKKVVIVANLKPRKMRGQISQGMILSAEKDGVLQVVFAPEGMPNGSTVA
;
A
#
# COMPACT_ATOMS: atom_id res chain seq x y z
N MET A 1 31.64 -16.48 -22.97
CA MET A 1 30.91 -17.04 -21.83
C MET A 1 29.87 -16.01 -21.51
N ALA A 2 28.60 -16.33 -21.57
CA ALA A 2 27.55 -15.39 -21.10
C ALA A 2 27.85 -15.11 -19.60
N GLU A 3 28.04 -13.84 -19.22
CA GLU A 3 28.09 -13.46 -17.83
C GLU A 3 26.84 -14.02 -17.14
N ASP A 4 27.03 -14.70 -16.02
CA ASP A 4 25.95 -15.30 -15.26
C ASP A 4 25.15 -14.13 -14.67
N LYS A 5 24.01 -13.81 -15.30
CA LYS A 5 23.19 -12.67 -14.89
C LYS A 5 22.75 -12.85 -13.45
N LYS A 6 22.79 -11.78 -12.66
CA LYS A 6 22.20 -11.78 -11.31
C LYS A 6 20.72 -12.13 -11.40
N THR A 7 20.27 -13.04 -10.56
CA THR A 7 18.85 -13.41 -10.47
C THR A 7 18.09 -12.46 -9.56
N PHE A 8 16.78 -12.34 -9.78
CA PHE A 8 15.86 -11.64 -8.90
C PHE A 8 14.52 -12.37 -8.87
N TYR A 9 14.18 -12.97 -7.75
CA TYR A 9 12.93 -13.68 -7.53
C TYR A 9 11.99 -12.90 -6.62
N LEU A 10 10.83 -12.53 -7.15
CA LEU A 10 9.79 -11.79 -6.45
C LEU A 10 8.47 -12.55 -6.51
N THR A 11 7.70 -12.50 -5.43
CA THR A 11 6.37 -13.10 -5.37
C THR A 11 5.32 -12.13 -4.85
N THR A 12 4.09 -12.26 -5.35
CA THR A 12 2.89 -11.81 -4.63
C THR A 12 2.49 -12.86 -3.58
N PRO A 13 1.54 -12.58 -2.66
CA PRO A 13 0.79 -13.66 -2.02
C PRO A 13 -0.02 -14.41 -3.08
N ILE A 14 -0.40 -15.63 -2.80
CA ILE A 14 -1.40 -16.33 -3.61
C ILE A 14 -2.79 -15.92 -3.15
N TYR A 15 -3.66 -15.59 -4.11
CA TYR A 15 -4.96 -14.98 -3.84
C TYR A 15 -6.03 -16.02 -3.53
N TYR A 16 -6.82 -15.79 -2.49
CA TYR A 16 -7.89 -16.67 -2.09
C TYR A 16 -9.14 -16.49 -2.97
N PRO A 17 -9.55 -17.49 -3.79
CA PRO A 17 -10.58 -17.31 -4.80
C PRO A 17 -12.00 -17.46 -4.21
N SER A 18 -12.29 -16.70 -3.16
CA SER A 18 -13.63 -16.66 -2.57
C SER A 18 -14.58 -15.68 -3.26
N GLY A 19 -14.09 -14.92 -4.23
CA GLY A 19 -14.84 -13.95 -5.04
C GLY A 19 -13.94 -13.13 -5.94
N ASN A 20 -14.53 -12.21 -6.72
CA ASN A 20 -13.76 -11.34 -7.62
C ASN A 20 -12.79 -10.46 -6.83
N LEU A 21 -11.63 -10.22 -7.41
CA LEU A 21 -10.63 -9.31 -6.88
C LEU A 21 -11.07 -7.85 -7.08
N HIS A 22 -10.53 -6.96 -6.26
CA HIS A 22 -10.76 -5.51 -6.30
C HIS A 22 -9.43 -4.74 -6.40
N ILE A 23 -9.48 -3.41 -6.46
CA ILE A 23 -8.28 -2.58 -6.63
C ILE A 23 -7.21 -2.80 -5.55
N GLY A 24 -7.57 -3.24 -4.33
CA GLY A 24 -6.59 -3.59 -3.29
C GLY A 24 -5.71 -4.78 -3.68
N HIS A 25 -6.25 -5.79 -4.36
CA HIS A 25 -5.46 -6.91 -4.89
C HIS A 25 -4.63 -6.48 -6.11
N ALA A 26 -5.22 -5.64 -6.98
CA ALA A 26 -4.51 -5.04 -8.12
C ALA A 26 -3.30 -4.22 -7.65
N TYR A 27 -3.42 -3.51 -6.53
CA TYR A 27 -2.31 -2.73 -5.94
C TYR A 27 -1.08 -3.58 -5.66
N THR A 28 -1.23 -4.71 -4.95
CA THR A 28 -0.13 -5.64 -4.69
C THR A 28 0.53 -6.13 -5.97
N THR A 29 -0.29 -6.56 -6.93
CA THR A 29 0.20 -7.20 -8.15
C THR A 29 0.85 -6.21 -9.09
N VAL A 30 0.31 -5.00 -9.24
CA VAL A 30 0.90 -3.91 -10.03
C VAL A 30 2.22 -3.45 -9.43
N ALA A 31 2.33 -3.34 -8.10
CA ALA A 31 3.59 -2.99 -7.44
C ALA A 31 4.68 -4.07 -7.67
N SER A 32 4.27 -5.34 -7.61
CA SER A 32 5.17 -6.47 -7.90
C SER A 32 5.65 -6.45 -9.35
N ASP A 33 4.74 -6.21 -10.30
CA ASP A 33 5.06 -6.10 -11.72
C ASP A 33 5.99 -4.92 -12.01
N ALA A 34 5.75 -3.76 -11.39
CA ALA A 34 6.62 -2.60 -11.54
C ALA A 34 8.07 -2.88 -11.07
N MET A 35 8.23 -3.58 -9.94
CA MET A 35 9.55 -3.97 -9.46
C MET A 35 10.24 -4.96 -10.41
N ILE A 36 9.51 -5.95 -10.91
CA ILE A 36 10.06 -6.93 -11.87
C ILE A 36 10.47 -6.25 -13.16
N ARG A 37 9.65 -5.35 -13.71
CA ARG A 37 9.99 -4.57 -14.92
C ARG A 37 11.24 -3.72 -14.69
N TYR A 38 11.35 -3.08 -13.54
CA TYR A 38 12.54 -2.32 -13.16
C TYR A 38 13.80 -3.19 -13.13
N LYS A 39 13.75 -4.36 -12.48
CA LYS A 39 14.89 -5.28 -12.42
C LYS A 39 15.24 -5.88 -13.78
N LYS A 40 14.25 -6.17 -14.62
CA LYS A 40 14.50 -6.59 -16.04
C LYS A 40 15.24 -5.50 -16.81
N LEU A 41 14.85 -4.23 -16.68
CA LEU A 41 15.52 -3.10 -17.31
C LEU A 41 16.96 -2.94 -16.83
N GLN A 42 17.25 -3.25 -15.57
CA GLN A 42 18.60 -3.29 -15.01
C GLN A 42 19.43 -4.51 -15.50
N GLY A 43 18.85 -5.42 -16.29
CA GLY A 43 19.52 -6.58 -16.83
C GLY A 43 19.52 -7.82 -15.94
N PHE A 44 18.76 -7.85 -14.84
CA PHE A 44 18.59 -9.04 -14.02
C PHE A 44 17.85 -10.15 -14.78
N ASP A 45 18.16 -11.40 -14.44
CA ASP A 45 17.36 -12.56 -14.78
C ASP A 45 16.29 -12.74 -13.71
N THR A 46 15.05 -12.38 -14.04
CA THR A 46 13.96 -12.27 -13.06
C THR A 46 13.03 -13.46 -13.12
N TYR A 47 12.43 -13.79 -11.97
CA TYR A 47 11.31 -14.72 -11.89
C TYR A 47 10.21 -14.11 -11.05
N PHE A 48 9.01 -14.00 -11.62
CA PHE A 48 7.83 -13.40 -10.97
C PHE A 48 6.75 -14.46 -10.78
N LEU A 49 6.47 -14.79 -9.51
CA LEU A 49 5.45 -15.76 -9.12
C LEU A 49 4.21 -15.07 -8.56
N THR A 50 3.06 -15.46 -9.06
CA THR A 50 1.74 -15.19 -8.49
C THR A 50 0.90 -16.46 -8.50
N GLY A 51 -0.31 -16.46 -7.97
CA GLY A 51 -1.16 -17.65 -7.99
C GLY A 51 -2.39 -17.56 -7.11
N THR A 52 -2.98 -18.71 -6.83
CA THR A 52 -4.21 -18.84 -6.05
C THR A 52 -4.10 -19.91 -4.97
N ASP A 53 -4.64 -19.60 -3.79
CA ASP A 53 -4.84 -20.49 -2.66
C ASP A 53 -6.27 -21.03 -2.70
N GLU A 54 -6.44 -22.30 -3.08
CA GLU A 54 -7.71 -22.84 -3.54
C GLU A 54 -8.37 -23.82 -2.56
N HIS A 55 -7.69 -24.16 -1.48
CA HIS A 55 -8.19 -25.12 -0.49
C HIS A 55 -8.89 -24.43 0.69
N GLY A 56 -9.53 -25.22 1.55
CA GLY A 56 -10.12 -24.77 2.80
C GLY A 56 -11.64 -24.90 2.88
N GLN A 57 -12.14 -24.83 4.11
CA GLN A 57 -13.55 -25.02 4.45
C GLN A 57 -14.46 -24.03 3.73
N LYS A 58 -14.07 -22.76 3.67
CA LYS A 58 -14.85 -21.70 3.05
C LYS A 58 -15.09 -21.90 1.54
N ILE A 59 -14.10 -22.45 0.82
CA ILE A 59 -14.27 -22.81 -0.59
C ILE A 59 -15.24 -23.97 -0.72
N GLN A 60 -15.09 -25.01 0.11
CA GLN A 60 -15.98 -26.18 0.12
C GLN A 60 -17.44 -25.74 0.37
N GLU A 61 -17.69 -24.90 1.35
CA GLU A 61 -19.03 -24.38 1.66
C GLU A 61 -19.62 -23.59 0.49
N LYS A 62 -18.84 -22.68 -0.11
CA LYS A 62 -19.30 -21.88 -1.27
C LYS A 62 -19.56 -22.70 -2.52
N ALA A 63 -18.75 -23.72 -2.78
CA ALA A 63 -19.00 -24.66 -3.88
C ALA A 63 -20.31 -25.43 -3.66
N LYS A 64 -20.55 -25.90 -2.43
CA LYS A 64 -21.79 -26.57 -2.02
C LYS A 64 -23.00 -25.65 -2.17
N GLU A 65 -22.90 -24.39 -1.72
CA GLU A 65 -23.97 -23.38 -1.90
C GLU A 65 -24.25 -23.11 -3.37
N ALA A 66 -23.22 -23.09 -4.22
CA ALA A 66 -23.33 -22.91 -5.67
C ALA A 66 -23.82 -24.19 -6.41
N GLY A 67 -23.87 -25.36 -5.74
CA GLY A 67 -24.30 -26.63 -6.32
C GLY A 67 -23.32 -27.20 -7.35
N VAL A 68 -22.02 -26.89 -7.23
CA VAL A 68 -20.94 -27.35 -8.11
C VAL A 68 -19.82 -28.01 -7.30
N SER A 69 -18.90 -28.70 -7.96
CA SER A 69 -17.69 -29.19 -7.29
C SER A 69 -16.75 -28.03 -6.95
N GLU A 70 -15.89 -28.24 -5.95
CA GLU A 70 -14.92 -27.25 -5.50
C GLU A 70 -14.00 -26.82 -6.64
N ILE A 71 -13.52 -27.76 -7.46
CA ILE A 71 -12.66 -27.44 -8.60
C ILE A 71 -13.38 -26.61 -9.67
N GLU A 72 -14.66 -26.91 -9.96
CA GLU A 72 -15.45 -26.10 -10.89
C GLU A 72 -15.70 -24.69 -10.35
N PHE A 73 -15.91 -24.57 -9.03
CA PHE A 73 -16.08 -23.30 -8.37
C PHE A 73 -14.83 -22.43 -8.50
N VAL A 74 -13.65 -22.94 -8.14
CA VAL A 74 -12.40 -22.17 -8.20
C VAL A 74 -11.97 -21.89 -9.64
N ASP A 75 -12.13 -22.82 -10.58
CA ASP A 75 -11.77 -22.65 -11.99
C ASP A 75 -12.46 -21.41 -12.60
N LYS A 76 -13.74 -21.22 -12.28
CA LYS A 76 -14.50 -20.06 -12.75
C LYS A 76 -13.94 -18.74 -12.24
N ILE A 77 -13.53 -18.69 -10.97
CA ILE A 77 -12.99 -17.48 -10.35
C ILE A 77 -11.57 -17.20 -10.87
N ILE A 78 -10.75 -18.24 -10.99
CA ILE A 78 -9.37 -18.15 -11.48
C ILE A 78 -9.31 -17.62 -12.91
N PHE A 79 -10.23 -18.03 -13.77
CA PHE A 79 -10.33 -17.47 -15.11
C PHE A 79 -10.47 -15.94 -15.06
N GLY A 80 -11.33 -15.43 -14.18
CA GLY A 80 -11.50 -13.97 -13.97
C GLY A 80 -10.24 -13.29 -13.42
N ILE A 81 -9.51 -13.95 -12.52
CA ILE A 81 -8.24 -13.43 -11.98
C ILE A 81 -7.17 -13.34 -13.07
N GLN A 82 -7.02 -14.38 -13.87
CA GLN A 82 -6.05 -14.40 -14.97
C GLN A 82 -6.40 -13.39 -16.08
N ASP A 83 -7.69 -13.20 -16.39
CA ASP A 83 -8.15 -12.16 -17.31
C ASP A 83 -7.83 -10.75 -16.77
N LEU A 84 -8.03 -10.52 -15.48
CA LEU A 84 -7.66 -9.26 -14.84
C LEU A 84 -6.14 -9.02 -14.91
N TRP A 85 -5.31 -10.05 -14.62
CA TRP A 85 -3.84 -9.91 -14.73
C TRP A 85 -3.41 -9.62 -16.16
N LYS A 86 -4.07 -10.19 -17.15
CA LYS A 86 -3.83 -9.88 -18.57
C LYS A 86 -4.22 -8.43 -18.89
N LYS A 87 -5.36 -7.95 -18.42
CA LYS A 87 -5.80 -6.55 -18.63
C LYS A 87 -4.89 -5.55 -17.91
N LEU A 88 -4.32 -5.92 -16.77
CA LEU A 88 -3.34 -5.12 -16.03
C LEU A 88 -1.91 -5.21 -16.61
N ASP A 89 -1.72 -5.99 -17.67
CA ASP A 89 -0.41 -6.28 -18.30
C ASP A 89 0.64 -6.78 -17.31
N ILE A 90 0.24 -7.73 -16.44
CA ILE A 90 1.11 -8.32 -15.42
C ILE A 90 2.04 -9.35 -16.05
N SER A 91 3.34 -9.14 -15.93
CA SER A 91 4.40 -9.93 -16.58
C SER A 91 4.90 -11.10 -15.71
N TYR A 92 3.99 -11.84 -15.07
CA TYR A 92 4.39 -13.01 -14.26
C TYR A 92 4.95 -14.14 -15.11
N ASP A 93 5.90 -14.89 -14.54
CA ASP A 93 6.55 -16.05 -15.20
C ASP A 93 5.80 -17.35 -14.90
N ASP A 94 5.18 -17.44 -13.70
CA ASP A 94 4.36 -18.60 -13.32
C ASP A 94 3.13 -18.17 -12.49
N PHE A 95 2.04 -18.90 -12.69
CA PHE A 95 0.80 -18.80 -11.93
C PHE A 95 0.55 -20.13 -11.23
N ILE A 96 0.95 -20.23 -9.96
CA ILE A 96 0.78 -21.44 -9.17
C ILE A 96 -0.65 -21.57 -8.65
N ARG A 97 -1.22 -22.77 -8.72
CA ARG A 97 -2.48 -23.13 -8.10
C ARG A 97 -2.22 -24.22 -7.06
N THR A 98 -2.74 -24.08 -5.87
CA THR A 98 -2.53 -25.09 -4.81
C THR A 98 -3.17 -26.44 -5.14
N THR A 99 -4.15 -26.47 -6.05
CA THR A 99 -4.76 -27.71 -6.58
C THR A 99 -3.92 -28.44 -7.63
N GLN A 100 -2.83 -27.84 -8.12
CA GLN A 100 -1.98 -28.48 -9.13
C GLN A 100 -1.23 -29.68 -8.54
N PRO A 101 -1.13 -30.81 -9.27
CA PRO A 101 -0.41 -31.99 -8.80
C PRO A 101 1.06 -31.75 -8.43
N ARG A 102 1.73 -30.82 -9.10
CA ARG A 102 3.12 -30.42 -8.77
C ARG A 102 3.23 -29.85 -7.36
N HIS A 103 2.23 -29.05 -6.95
CA HIS A 103 2.17 -28.45 -5.62
C HIS A 103 1.75 -29.49 -4.58
N THR A 104 0.63 -30.17 -4.80
CA THR A 104 0.08 -31.19 -3.87
C THR A 104 1.12 -32.24 -3.47
N LYS A 105 1.82 -32.82 -4.47
CA LYS A 105 2.87 -33.83 -4.23
C LYS A 105 4.05 -33.28 -3.44
N ALA A 106 4.48 -32.06 -3.74
CA ALA A 106 5.58 -31.42 -3.05
C ALA A 106 5.23 -31.08 -1.59
N VAL A 107 4.01 -30.56 -1.34
CA VAL A 107 3.51 -30.29 0.03
C VAL A 107 3.45 -31.58 0.85
N GLN A 108 2.98 -32.69 0.27
CA GLN A 108 2.97 -33.98 0.94
C GLN A 108 4.39 -34.44 1.34
N LYS A 109 5.39 -34.24 0.46
CA LYS A 109 6.79 -34.54 0.79
C LYS A 109 7.33 -33.61 1.88
N ILE A 110 7.00 -32.31 1.84
CA ILE A 110 7.36 -31.34 2.87
C ILE A 110 6.78 -31.78 4.22
N PHE A 111 5.50 -32.06 4.27
CA PHE A 111 4.83 -32.50 5.50
C PHE A 111 5.46 -33.75 6.07
N GLN A 112 5.69 -34.78 5.22
CA GLN A 112 6.33 -36.04 5.66
C GLN A 112 7.75 -35.79 6.18
N LYS A 113 8.56 -34.93 5.52
CA LYS A 113 9.90 -34.59 5.99
C LYS A 113 9.87 -33.92 7.37
N LEU A 114 8.91 -33.05 7.64
CA LEU A 114 8.74 -32.41 8.94
C LEU A 114 8.30 -33.42 10.03
N VAL A 115 7.47 -34.41 9.67
CA VAL A 115 7.11 -35.55 10.56
C VAL A 115 8.36 -36.40 10.88
N ASP A 116 9.12 -36.76 9.85
CA ASP A 116 10.33 -37.60 9.99
C ASP A 116 11.41 -36.91 10.85
N ASN A 117 11.50 -35.58 10.76
CA ASN A 117 12.40 -34.76 11.58
C ASN A 117 11.91 -34.59 13.04
N GLY A 118 10.66 -35.03 13.35
CA GLY A 118 10.06 -34.83 14.66
C GLY A 118 9.58 -33.39 14.91
N ASP A 119 9.49 -32.58 13.88
CA ASP A 119 8.97 -31.22 13.96
C ASP A 119 7.44 -31.16 13.85
N ILE A 120 6.83 -32.21 13.31
CA ILE A 120 5.38 -32.39 13.32
C ILE A 120 5.03 -33.67 14.13
N TYR A 121 4.01 -33.56 15.01
CA TYR A 121 3.54 -34.63 15.87
C TYR A 121 2.01 -34.62 16.00
N LEU A 122 1.39 -35.79 16.27
CA LEU A 122 -0.05 -35.91 16.48
C LEU A 122 -0.42 -35.54 17.92
N GLY A 123 -1.49 -34.78 18.12
CA GLY A 123 -2.03 -34.40 19.42
C GLY A 123 -3.53 -34.09 19.36
N GLU A 124 -4.10 -33.69 20.49
CA GLU A 124 -5.48 -33.19 20.56
C GLU A 124 -5.45 -31.65 20.66
N TYR A 125 -6.29 -30.98 19.89
CA TYR A 125 -6.45 -29.54 19.90
C TYR A 125 -7.86 -29.13 20.36
N GLU A 126 -7.90 -28.14 21.20
CA GLU A 126 -9.12 -27.43 21.58
C GLU A 126 -8.86 -25.94 21.49
N GLY A 127 -9.58 -25.24 20.61
CA GLY A 127 -9.36 -23.82 20.39
C GLY A 127 -10.52 -23.12 19.69
N TRP A 128 -10.51 -21.80 19.76
CA TRP A 128 -11.53 -20.92 19.18
C TRP A 128 -11.19 -20.66 17.71
N TYR A 129 -11.99 -21.19 16.79
CA TYR A 129 -11.76 -21.16 15.36
C TYR A 129 -12.75 -20.24 14.65
N SER A 130 -12.25 -19.36 13.80
CA SER A 130 -13.08 -18.59 12.86
C SER A 130 -13.06 -19.27 11.50
N VAL A 131 -14.21 -19.76 11.05
CA VAL A 131 -14.37 -20.36 9.72
C VAL A 131 -14.12 -19.34 8.62
N SER A 132 -14.54 -18.10 8.85
CA SER A 132 -14.39 -17.01 7.86
C SER A 132 -12.95 -16.56 7.67
N ASP A 133 -12.14 -16.62 8.73
CA ASP A 133 -10.73 -16.23 8.70
C ASP A 133 -9.81 -17.43 8.48
N GLU A 134 -10.36 -18.66 8.63
CA GLU A 134 -9.62 -19.92 8.62
C GLU A 134 -8.46 -19.93 9.62
N GLU A 135 -8.67 -19.31 10.79
CA GLU A 135 -7.65 -19.10 11.81
C GLU A 135 -8.17 -19.45 13.22
N TYR A 136 -7.24 -19.96 14.07
CA TYR A 136 -7.49 -20.11 15.50
C TYR A 136 -7.05 -18.87 16.27
N PHE A 137 -7.84 -18.56 17.30
CA PHE A 137 -7.59 -17.43 18.19
C PHE A 137 -7.51 -17.90 19.64
N THR A 138 -6.59 -17.32 20.38
CA THR A 138 -6.61 -17.39 21.83
C THR A 138 -7.59 -16.35 22.38
N GLU A 139 -8.08 -16.55 23.60
CA GLU A 139 -9.00 -15.60 24.25
C GLU A 139 -8.46 -14.16 24.23
N SER A 140 -7.16 -13.99 24.45
CA SER A 140 -6.49 -12.67 24.47
C SER A 140 -6.41 -12.00 23.09
N GLN A 141 -6.64 -12.72 22.01
CA GLN A 141 -6.61 -12.21 20.64
C GLN A 141 -7.99 -11.75 20.16
N LEU A 142 -9.06 -12.10 20.88
CA LEU A 142 -10.43 -11.73 20.53
C LEU A 142 -10.73 -10.29 20.96
N VAL A 143 -11.50 -9.57 20.14
CA VAL A 143 -11.99 -8.22 20.46
C VAL A 143 -13.18 -8.26 21.39
N GLU A 144 -13.94 -9.35 21.39
CA GLU A 144 -15.06 -9.60 22.27
C GLU A 144 -15.10 -11.07 22.68
N VAL A 145 -15.41 -11.35 23.94
CA VAL A 145 -15.47 -12.70 24.49
C VAL A 145 -16.86 -12.93 25.11
N TYR A 146 -17.57 -13.94 24.63
CA TYR A 146 -18.86 -14.34 25.15
C TYR A 146 -18.67 -15.33 26.30
N ARG A 147 -19.38 -15.13 27.43
CA ARG A 147 -19.29 -15.98 28.62
C ARG A 147 -20.67 -16.48 29.07
N ASP A 148 -20.70 -17.70 29.61
CA ASP A 148 -21.89 -18.20 30.29
C ASP A 148 -22.07 -17.60 31.71
N ALA A 149 -23.14 -18.00 32.40
CA ALA A 149 -23.44 -17.54 33.75
C ALA A 149 -22.39 -17.93 34.81
N GLU A 150 -21.59 -18.96 34.52
CA GLU A 150 -20.49 -19.47 35.35
C GLU A 150 -19.15 -18.79 35.03
N GLY A 151 -19.11 -17.93 33.98
CA GLY A 151 -17.92 -17.18 33.55
C GLY A 151 -17.04 -17.94 32.54
N ASN A 152 -17.44 -19.12 32.08
CA ASN A 152 -16.71 -19.84 31.05
C ASN A 152 -16.92 -19.21 29.68
N MET A 153 -15.90 -19.19 28.87
CA MET A 153 -16.00 -18.71 27.50
C MET A 153 -16.84 -19.65 26.63
N ILE A 154 -17.83 -19.11 25.92
CA ILE A 154 -18.73 -19.85 25.02
C ILE A 154 -18.66 -19.39 23.57
N GLY A 155 -17.86 -18.37 23.26
CA GLY A 155 -17.68 -17.79 21.93
C GLY A 155 -16.97 -16.45 22.01
N GLY A 156 -16.87 -15.77 20.87
CA GLY A 156 -16.28 -14.44 20.81
C GLY A 156 -16.19 -13.93 19.38
N VAL A 157 -15.57 -12.75 19.20
CA VAL A 157 -15.39 -12.08 17.92
C VAL A 157 -13.90 -11.91 17.65
N ALA A 158 -13.44 -12.38 16.51
CA ALA A 158 -12.08 -12.18 16.03
C ALA A 158 -11.81 -10.71 15.64
N PRO A 159 -10.56 -10.24 15.53
CA PRO A 159 -10.22 -8.90 15.08
C PRO A 159 -10.77 -8.50 13.71
N SER A 160 -11.08 -9.50 12.88
CA SER A 160 -11.75 -9.34 11.57
C SER A 160 -13.25 -8.99 11.68
N GLY A 161 -13.85 -9.13 12.86
CA GLY A 161 -15.29 -8.97 13.11
C GLY A 161 -16.11 -10.25 12.89
N HIS A 162 -15.47 -11.40 12.65
CA HIS A 162 -16.16 -12.68 12.51
C HIS A 162 -16.26 -13.41 13.85
N GLU A 163 -17.32 -14.20 14.00
CA GLU A 163 -17.51 -15.05 15.19
C GLU A 163 -16.53 -16.24 15.20
N VAL A 164 -16.20 -16.69 16.42
CA VAL A 164 -15.40 -17.90 16.64
C VAL A 164 -16.22 -18.96 17.36
N GLU A 165 -15.98 -20.22 17.00
CA GLU A 165 -16.58 -21.40 17.64
C GLU A 165 -15.50 -22.29 18.27
N LEU A 166 -15.86 -23.01 19.36
CA LEU A 166 -14.94 -23.94 19.99
C LEU A 166 -14.84 -25.19 19.15
N VAL A 167 -13.66 -25.46 18.62
CA VAL A 167 -13.34 -26.69 17.88
C VAL A 167 -12.45 -27.55 18.76
N LYS A 168 -12.82 -28.85 18.88
CA LYS A 168 -12.05 -29.87 19.54
C LYS A 168 -11.85 -31.03 18.59
N GLU A 169 -10.60 -31.19 18.15
CA GLU A 169 -10.25 -32.23 17.18
C GLU A 169 -8.85 -32.81 17.41
N GLU A 170 -8.62 -34.02 16.94
CA GLU A 170 -7.27 -34.56 16.77
C GLU A 170 -6.59 -33.80 15.63
N SER A 171 -5.37 -33.33 15.85
CA SER A 171 -4.63 -32.57 14.86
C SER A 171 -3.14 -32.90 14.92
N TYR A 172 -2.45 -32.71 13.80
CA TYR A 172 -1.01 -32.66 13.78
C TYR A 172 -0.55 -31.23 14.21
N PHE A 173 0.54 -31.18 14.99
CA PHE A 173 1.11 -29.95 15.50
C PHE A 173 2.53 -29.76 14.99
N PHE A 174 2.84 -28.55 14.55
CA PHE A 174 4.18 -28.14 14.18
C PHE A 174 4.86 -27.43 15.36
N ARG A 175 6.05 -27.91 15.76
CA ARG A 175 6.84 -27.40 16.91
C ARG A 175 7.47 -26.04 16.65
N MET A 176 6.65 -25.03 16.52
CA MET A 176 7.13 -23.65 16.28
C MET A 176 7.92 -23.11 17.46
N SER A 177 7.55 -23.48 18.69
CA SER A 177 8.24 -23.10 19.92
C SER A 177 9.73 -23.44 19.91
N LYS A 178 10.13 -24.55 19.26
CA LYS A 178 11.54 -24.98 19.11
C LYS A 178 12.41 -23.95 18.37
N TYR A 179 11.85 -23.11 17.53
CA TYR A 179 12.56 -22.22 16.63
C TYR A 179 12.52 -20.75 17.04
N ALA A 180 11.85 -20.39 18.13
CA ALA A 180 11.62 -19.01 18.54
C ALA A 180 12.94 -18.22 18.72
N ASP A 181 13.91 -18.77 19.44
CA ASP A 181 15.20 -18.10 19.69
C ASP A 181 16.01 -17.95 18.38
N ARG A 182 16.01 -18.98 17.52
CA ARG A 182 16.69 -18.93 16.22
C ARG A 182 16.07 -17.88 15.30
N LEU A 183 14.73 -17.72 15.34
CA LEU A 183 14.04 -16.70 14.57
C LEU A 183 14.38 -15.29 15.05
N LEU A 184 14.39 -15.06 16.38
CA LEU A 184 14.79 -13.77 16.94
C LEU A 184 16.24 -13.41 16.58
N GLN A 185 17.16 -14.36 16.72
CA GLN A 185 18.55 -14.16 16.31
C GLN A 185 18.64 -13.79 14.82
N TYR A 186 17.87 -14.45 13.96
CA TYR A 186 17.85 -14.14 12.54
C TYR A 186 17.37 -12.71 12.27
N TYR A 187 16.35 -12.22 12.99
CA TYR A 187 15.87 -10.85 12.85
C TYR A 187 16.88 -9.80 13.31
N GLU A 188 17.70 -10.12 14.31
CA GLU A 188 18.80 -9.26 14.79
C GLU A 188 19.94 -9.20 13.77
N GLU A 189 20.32 -10.34 13.20
CA GLU A 189 21.38 -10.45 12.18
C GLU A 189 20.98 -9.86 10.81
N HIS A 190 19.65 -9.81 10.52
CA HIS A 190 19.09 -9.34 9.25
C HIS A 190 18.04 -8.24 9.49
N PRO A 191 18.47 -7.01 9.85
CA PRO A 191 17.56 -5.93 10.25
C PRO A 191 16.57 -5.54 9.15
N ASP A 192 16.91 -5.74 7.87
CA ASP A 192 16.09 -5.42 6.69
C ASP A 192 15.19 -6.57 6.24
N PHE A 193 15.19 -7.70 6.94
CA PHE A 193 14.40 -8.88 6.56
C PHE A 193 12.90 -8.57 6.51
N ILE A 194 12.37 -7.80 7.48
CA ILE A 194 10.96 -7.41 7.55
C ILE A 194 10.86 -5.90 7.35
N GLN A 195 10.10 -5.49 6.34
CA GLN A 195 9.83 -4.09 6.05
C GLN A 195 8.30 -3.85 5.94
N PRO A 196 7.78 -2.70 6.39
CA PRO A 196 8.46 -1.68 7.22
C PRO A 196 8.85 -2.19 8.62
N GLU A 197 9.79 -1.54 9.27
CA GLU A 197 10.32 -1.93 10.59
C GLU A 197 9.24 -2.02 11.69
N SER A 198 8.19 -1.22 11.58
CA SER A 198 7.04 -1.27 12.49
C SER A 198 6.41 -2.67 12.55
N ARG A 199 6.39 -3.40 11.42
CA ARG A 199 5.86 -4.77 11.35
C ARG A 199 6.78 -5.78 12.04
N LYS A 200 8.10 -5.61 11.94
CA LYS A 200 9.06 -6.41 12.70
C LYS A 200 8.83 -6.28 14.20
N ASN A 201 8.71 -5.04 14.68
CA ASN A 201 8.49 -4.75 16.08
C ASN A 201 7.16 -5.32 16.59
N GLU A 202 6.10 -5.24 15.80
CA GLU A 202 4.80 -5.85 16.08
C GLU A 202 4.94 -7.38 16.27
N MET A 203 5.60 -8.08 15.35
CA MET A 203 5.78 -9.53 15.41
C MET A 203 6.60 -9.96 16.62
N ILE A 204 7.69 -9.26 16.91
CA ILE A 204 8.53 -9.55 18.07
C ILE A 204 7.75 -9.38 19.39
N ASN A 205 7.08 -8.24 19.55
CA ASN A 205 6.47 -7.88 20.82
C ASN A 205 5.16 -8.64 21.08
N ASN A 206 4.34 -8.87 20.03
CA ASN A 206 3.01 -9.43 20.22
C ASN A 206 2.97 -10.96 20.08
N PHE A 207 3.93 -11.57 19.38
CA PHE A 207 3.89 -13.01 19.09
C PHE A 207 5.12 -13.78 19.58
N ILE A 208 6.34 -13.27 19.43
CA ILE A 208 7.53 -14.05 19.72
C ILE A 208 7.92 -13.92 21.20
N LYS A 209 7.99 -12.70 21.75
CA LYS A 209 8.35 -12.47 23.17
C LYS A 209 7.40 -13.10 24.18
N PRO A 210 6.06 -13.11 23.95
CA PRO A 210 5.16 -13.83 24.84
C PRO A 210 5.34 -15.33 24.86
N GLY A 211 6.06 -15.90 23.87
CA GLY A 211 6.27 -17.32 23.65
C GLY A 211 5.48 -17.82 22.45
N LEU A 212 6.16 -18.50 21.52
CA LEU A 212 5.49 -19.16 20.40
C LEU A 212 4.89 -20.49 20.87
N GLU A 213 3.62 -20.69 20.57
CA GLU A 213 2.94 -21.97 20.74
C GLU A 213 3.12 -22.85 19.49
N ASP A 214 2.98 -24.16 19.67
CA ASP A 214 2.99 -25.10 18.55
C ASP A 214 1.71 -24.92 17.73
N LEU A 215 1.84 -24.95 16.41
CA LEU A 215 0.76 -24.67 15.48
C LEU A 215 0.03 -25.95 15.06
N ALA A 216 -1.30 -25.98 15.19
CA ALA A 216 -2.12 -27.04 14.63
C ALA A 216 -2.09 -26.96 13.09
N VAL A 217 -1.60 -28.02 12.42
CA VAL A 217 -1.29 -28.02 10.97
C VAL A 217 -2.07 -29.06 10.18
N SER A 218 -3.14 -29.59 10.73
CA SER A 218 -4.10 -30.42 10.00
C SER A 218 -5.53 -30.20 10.48
N ARG A 219 -6.49 -30.61 9.66
CA ARG A 219 -7.93 -30.54 9.93
C ARG A 219 -8.61 -31.83 9.58
N THR A 220 -9.70 -32.12 10.31
CA THR A 220 -10.61 -33.27 10.04
C THR A 220 -12.05 -32.81 9.79
N SER A 221 -12.34 -31.53 10.00
CA SER A 221 -13.70 -30.95 9.88
C SER A 221 -14.17 -30.75 8.42
N PHE A 222 -13.24 -30.75 7.47
CA PHE A 222 -13.50 -30.66 6.02
C PHE A 222 -12.48 -31.51 5.26
N ASP A 223 -12.76 -31.81 3.98
CA ASP A 223 -11.94 -32.68 3.13
C ASP A 223 -11.39 -32.03 1.88
N TRP A 224 -11.77 -30.77 1.59
CA TRP A 224 -11.20 -29.99 0.50
C TRP A 224 -9.84 -29.40 0.88
N GLY A 225 -8.80 -30.19 0.66
CA GLY A 225 -7.41 -29.86 0.98
C GLY A 225 -6.46 -30.96 0.53
N ILE A 226 -5.17 -30.79 0.82
CA ILE A 226 -4.15 -31.80 0.53
C ILE A 226 -4.19 -32.88 1.62
N PRO A 227 -4.46 -34.13 1.29
CA PRO A 227 -4.46 -35.21 2.29
C PRO A 227 -3.10 -35.38 2.95
N VAL A 228 -3.08 -35.55 4.27
CA VAL A 228 -1.86 -35.87 5.02
C VAL A 228 -1.34 -37.25 4.58
N PRO A 229 -0.03 -37.41 4.29
CA PRO A 229 0.54 -38.69 3.92
C PRO A 229 0.27 -39.75 4.98
N ASN A 230 -0.19 -40.91 4.55
CA ASN A 230 -0.52 -42.09 5.41
C ASN A 230 -1.66 -41.89 6.42
N ASP A 231 -2.30 -40.71 6.46
CA ASP A 231 -3.44 -40.40 7.32
C ASP A 231 -4.49 -39.55 6.60
N PRO A 232 -5.18 -40.07 5.58
CA PRO A 232 -6.04 -39.28 4.68
C PRO A 232 -7.32 -38.75 5.34
N LYS A 233 -7.61 -39.08 6.60
CA LYS A 233 -8.68 -38.45 7.39
C LYS A 233 -8.35 -37.00 7.75
N HIS A 234 -7.05 -36.62 7.70
CA HIS A 234 -6.58 -35.27 7.89
C HIS A 234 -6.24 -34.64 6.57
N VAL A 235 -6.57 -33.36 6.43
CA VAL A 235 -6.03 -32.49 5.38
C VAL A 235 -5.00 -31.52 5.96
N VAL A 236 -3.98 -31.19 5.18
CA VAL A 236 -2.95 -30.25 5.57
C VAL A 236 -3.57 -28.87 5.78
N TYR A 237 -3.20 -28.22 6.87
CA TYR A 237 -3.64 -26.86 7.19
C TYR A 237 -3.25 -25.87 6.12
N VAL A 238 -4.18 -24.96 5.81
CA VAL A 238 -4.10 -24.04 4.67
C VAL A 238 -2.78 -23.24 4.62
N TRP A 239 -2.21 -22.83 5.76
CA TRP A 239 -0.99 -22.06 5.75
C TRP A 239 0.28 -22.85 5.45
N ILE A 240 0.38 -24.14 5.82
CA ILE A 240 1.48 -25.00 5.34
C ILE A 240 1.35 -25.22 3.84
N ASP A 241 0.13 -25.50 3.37
CA ASP A 241 -0.20 -25.60 1.97
C ASP A 241 0.17 -24.31 1.23
N ALA A 242 -0.44 -23.19 1.61
CA ALA A 242 -0.28 -21.92 0.94
C ALA A 242 1.18 -21.42 0.91
N LEU A 243 1.88 -21.41 2.05
CA LEU A 243 3.26 -20.88 2.12
C LEU A 243 4.26 -21.71 1.31
N SER A 244 4.03 -23.00 1.17
CA SER A 244 4.89 -23.88 0.36
C SER A 244 4.92 -23.51 -1.11
N ASN A 245 3.94 -22.75 -1.63
CA ASN A 245 3.85 -22.37 -3.04
C ASN A 245 5.14 -21.72 -3.55
N TYR A 246 5.79 -20.91 -2.71
CA TYR A 246 6.97 -20.13 -3.07
C TYR A 246 8.18 -20.97 -3.47
N ILE A 247 8.24 -22.21 -3.03
CA ILE A 247 9.30 -23.18 -3.40
C ILE A 247 8.79 -24.28 -4.34
N THR A 248 7.53 -24.69 -4.18
CA THR A 248 6.97 -25.77 -5.04
C THR A 248 6.79 -25.31 -6.49
N ALA A 249 6.48 -24.03 -6.71
CA ALA A 249 6.45 -23.42 -8.05
C ALA A 249 7.82 -23.48 -8.75
N LEU A 250 8.90 -23.44 -7.99
CA LEU A 250 10.27 -23.58 -8.51
C LEU A 250 10.72 -25.04 -8.66
N GLY A 251 9.85 -25.99 -8.35
CA GLY A 251 10.13 -27.42 -8.49
C GLY A 251 10.73 -28.09 -7.26
N TYR A 252 10.77 -27.43 -6.08
CA TYR A 252 11.25 -28.04 -4.85
C TYR A 252 10.47 -29.33 -4.54
N GLY A 253 11.20 -30.41 -4.23
CA GLY A 253 10.63 -31.72 -3.95
C GLY A 253 10.12 -32.49 -5.19
N SER A 254 10.37 -31.97 -6.40
CA SER A 254 10.11 -32.67 -7.68
C SER A 254 11.38 -33.34 -8.22
N ASP A 255 11.27 -33.95 -9.40
CA ASP A 255 12.44 -34.54 -10.10
C ASP A 255 13.28 -33.48 -10.83
N ASP A 256 12.77 -32.26 -10.97
CA ASP A 256 13.46 -31.12 -11.58
C ASP A 256 13.43 -29.92 -10.66
N GLU A 257 14.54 -29.67 -9.98
CA GLU A 257 14.77 -28.52 -9.09
C GLU A 257 15.64 -27.43 -9.77
N THR A 258 15.70 -27.39 -11.08
CA THR A 258 16.55 -26.42 -11.80
C THR A 258 16.19 -24.98 -11.46
N LEU A 259 14.90 -24.62 -11.47
CA LEU A 259 14.45 -23.28 -11.11
C LEU A 259 14.67 -22.98 -9.63
N PHE A 260 14.44 -23.96 -8.74
CA PHE A 260 14.69 -23.81 -7.32
C PHE A 260 16.16 -23.50 -7.04
N ASN A 261 17.07 -24.26 -7.60
CA ASN A 261 18.52 -24.03 -7.44
C ASN A 261 18.99 -22.70 -8.05
N ARG A 262 18.27 -22.17 -9.06
CA ARG A 262 18.61 -20.92 -9.72
C ARG A 262 18.08 -19.69 -8.96
N TYR A 263 16.84 -19.69 -8.50
CA TYR A 263 16.15 -18.51 -8.00
C TYR A 263 15.94 -18.48 -6.49
N TRP A 264 15.95 -19.64 -5.81
CA TRP A 264 15.81 -19.63 -4.36
C TRP A 264 17.14 -19.29 -3.66
N PRO A 265 17.20 -18.45 -2.59
CA PRO A 265 16.07 -17.85 -1.90
C PRO A 265 15.47 -16.63 -2.63
N ALA A 266 14.18 -16.38 -2.42
CA ALA A 266 13.50 -15.22 -2.96
C ALA A 266 14.15 -13.92 -2.50
N ASP A 267 14.26 -12.94 -3.43
CA ASP A 267 14.77 -11.62 -3.10
C ASP A 267 13.75 -10.83 -2.28
N VAL A 268 12.46 -10.96 -2.62
CA VAL A 268 11.39 -10.35 -1.84
C VAL A 268 10.04 -11.06 -2.01
N HIS A 269 9.33 -11.21 -0.92
CA HIS A 269 7.89 -11.49 -0.90
C HIS A 269 7.14 -10.18 -0.63
N PHE A 270 6.32 -9.72 -1.58
CA PHE A 270 5.36 -8.65 -1.34
C PHE A 270 4.08 -9.25 -0.77
N ILE A 271 3.61 -8.71 0.35
CA ILE A 271 2.43 -9.22 1.04
C ILE A 271 1.60 -8.07 1.60
N GLY A 272 0.30 -8.30 1.82
CA GLY A 272 -0.52 -7.40 2.62
C GLY A 272 -0.17 -7.50 4.12
N LYS A 273 -0.34 -6.41 4.84
CA LYS A 273 -0.03 -6.36 6.29
C LYS A 273 -0.82 -7.35 7.13
N GLU A 274 -1.98 -7.82 6.65
CA GLU A 274 -2.85 -8.78 7.33
C GLU A 274 -2.26 -10.18 7.45
N ILE A 275 -1.32 -10.53 6.57
CA ILE A 275 -0.67 -11.84 6.52
C ILE A 275 0.81 -11.81 6.92
N VAL A 276 1.24 -10.74 7.58
CA VAL A 276 2.63 -10.57 8.05
C VAL A 276 3.06 -11.72 8.96
N ARG A 277 2.23 -12.09 9.94
CA ARG A 277 2.54 -13.15 10.89
C ARG A 277 2.89 -14.46 10.20
N PHE A 278 2.13 -14.86 9.20
CA PHE A 278 2.33 -16.12 8.47
C PHE A 278 3.64 -16.10 7.67
N HIS A 279 4.00 -14.98 7.07
CA HIS A 279 5.21 -14.85 6.22
C HIS A 279 6.48 -14.56 7.00
N THR A 280 6.37 -14.00 8.20
CA THR A 280 7.55 -13.62 8.99
C THR A 280 7.82 -14.56 10.16
N ILE A 281 6.82 -15.33 10.62
CA ILE A 281 6.96 -16.31 11.68
C ILE A 281 6.83 -17.73 11.12
N TYR A 282 5.66 -18.10 10.56
CA TYR A 282 5.41 -19.47 10.13
C TYR A 282 6.32 -19.90 8.98
N TRP A 283 6.41 -19.09 7.95
CA TRP A 283 7.21 -19.41 6.77
C TRP A 283 8.72 -19.54 7.07
N PRO A 284 9.36 -18.59 7.76
CA PRO A 284 10.76 -18.77 8.16
C PRO A 284 11.01 -20.00 9.02
N ILE A 285 10.11 -20.31 9.96
CA ILE A 285 10.26 -21.51 10.82
C ILE A 285 10.12 -22.78 9.99
N MET A 286 9.17 -22.83 9.05
CA MET A 286 9.06 -23.98 8.13
C MET A 286 10.35 -24.18 7.34
N LEU A 287 10.93 -23.11 6.80
CA LEU A 287 12.19 -23.19 6.06
C LEU A 287 13.37 -23.61 6.94
N MET A 288 13.42 -23.11 8.18
CA MET A 288 14.43 -23.54 9.16
C MET A 288 14.32 -25.03 9.49
N ALA A 289 13.09 -25.56 9.62
CA ALA A 289 12.83 -26.97 9.88
C ALA A 289 13.15 -27.88 8.67
N LEU A 290 13.06 -27.31 7.47
CA LEU A 290 13.43 -27.99 6.23
C LEU A 290 14.93 -27.89 5.90
N ASP A 291 15.67 -27.11 6.69
CA ASP A 291 17.10 -26.76 6.46
C ASP A 291 17.30 -26.02 5.13
N LEU A 292 16.40 -25.08 4.84
CA LEU A 292 16.44 -24.25 3.63
C LEU A 292 16.80 -22.79 3.99
N PRO A 293 17.47 -22.05 3.08
CA PRO A 293 17.71 -20.63 3.27
C PRO A 293 16.40 -19.85 3.27
N LEU A 294 16.35 -18.78 4.06
CA LEU A 294 15.20 -17.90 4.16
C LEU A 294 15.18 -16.89 3.00
N PRO A 295 14.01 -16.36 2.61
CA PRO A 295 13.92 -15.24 1.68
C PRO A 295 14.70 -14.04 2.23
N LYS A 296 15.24 -13.20 1.34
CA LYS A 296 16.07 -12.05 1.74
C LYS A 296 15.24 -10.93 2.37
N LYS A 297 13.99 -10.76 1.92
CA LYS A 297 13.10 -9.69 2.41
C LYS A 297 11.62 -10.09 2.35
N ILE A 298 10.88 -9.70 3.37
CA ILE A 298 9.41 -9.69 3.40
C ILE A 298 8.98 -8.23 3.48
N PHE A 299 8.28 -7.74 2.47
CA PHE A 299 7.74 -6.38 2.46
C PHE A 299 6.22 -6.40 2.62
N ALA A 300 5.75 -5.89 3.74
CA ALA A 300 4.34 -5.83 4.08
C ALA A 300 3.78 -4.45 3.72
N HIS A 301 3.02 -4.37 2.63
CA HIS A 301 2.35 -3.13 2.25
C HIS A 301 1.07 -2.89 3.06
N GLY A 302 0.64 -1.62 3.13
CA GLY A 302 -0.62 -1.22 3.76
C GLY A 302 -1.83 -1.55 2.89
N TRP A 303 -3.02 -1.28 3.42
CA TRP A 303 -4.27 -1.46 2.70
C TRP A 303 -4.62 -0.25 1.84
N LEU A 304 -5.30 -0.51 0.74
CA LEU A 304 -6.05 0.51 0.03
C LEU A 304 -7.49 0.49 0.57
N LEU A 305 -7.81 1.51 1.34
CA LEU A 305 -9.09 1.66 2.06
C LEU A 305 -10.03 2.57 1.28
N MET A 306 -11.31 2.52 1.64
CA MET A 306 -12.31 3.52 1.31
C MET A 306 -12.45 4.51 2.47
N LYS A 307 -13.13 5.65 2.27
CA LYS A 307 -13.41 6.62 3.37
C LYS A 307 -14.11 5.99 4.57
N ASP A 308 -14.95 4.97 4.32
CA ASP A 308 -15.71 4.22 5.32
C ASP A 308 -15.01 2.94 5.82
N GLY A 309 -13.73 2.77 5.52
CA GLY A 309 -12.88 1.66 5.95
C GLY A 309 -12.57 0.63 4.89
N LYS A 310 -12.46 -0.64 5.25
CA LYS A 310 -12.13 -1.72 4.30
C LYS A 310 -13.19 -1.89 3.21
N MET A 311 -12.74 -2.19 1.99
CA MET A 311 -13.61 -2.61 0.90
C MET A 311 -14.37 -3.88 1.27
N SER A 312 -15.69 -3.85 1.10
CA SER A 312 -16.56 -5.00 1.36
C SER A 312 -17.74 -5.00 0.39
N LYS A 313 -18.01 -6.16 -0.21
CA LYS A 313 -19.19 -6.33 -1.10
C LYS A 313 -20.50 -6.06 -0.38
N SER A 314 -20.59 -6.42 0.92
CA SER A 314 -21.76 -6.17 1.74
C SER A 314 -22.02 -4.69 2.00
N LYS A 315 -20.98 -3.86 1.98
CA LYS A 315 -21.07 -2.40 2.11
C LYS A 315 -21.30 -1.68 0.79
N GLY A 316 -21.13 -2.40 -0.35
CA GLY A 316 -21.26 -1.79 -1.66
C GLY A 316 -20.18 -0.74 -1.99
N ASN A 317 -19.00 -0.84 -1.37
CA ASN A 317 -17.90 0.11 -1.54
C ASN A 317 -16.68 -0.51 -2.25
N VAL A 318 -16.91 -1.53 -3.08
CA VAL A 318 -15.84 -2.23 -3.81
C VAL A 318 -15.63 -1.58 -5.17
N VAL A 319 -14.37 -1.26 -5.49
CA VAL A 319 -13.96 -0.74 -6.80
C VAL A 319 -13.42 -1.87 -7.66
N ASP A 320 -14.09 -2.13 -8.79
CA ASP A 320 -13.64 -3.10 -9.78
C ASP A 320 -12.57 -2.49 -10.69
N PRO A 321 -11.34 -3.05 -10.72
CA PRO A 321 -10.29 -2.58 -11.61
C PRO A 321 -10.69 -2.57 -13.08
N ASN A 322 -11.50 -3.54 -13.55
CA ASN A 322 -11.95 -3.59 -14.93
C ASN A 322 -12.71 -2.33 -15.33
N THR A 323 -13.60 -1.84 -14.47
CA THR A 323 -14.36 -0.60 -14.70
C THR A 323 -13.43 0.60 -14.93
N LEU A 324 -12.36 0.70 -14.13
CA LEU A 324 -11.40 1.81 -14.26
C LEU A 324 -10.54 1.67 -15.51
N ILE A 325 -10.07 0.46 -15.83
CA ILE A 325 -9.26 0.20 -17.04
C ILE A 325 -10.07 0.52 -18.30
N GLU A 326 -11.31 0.04 -18.39
CA GLU A 326 -12.16 0.20 -19.57
C GLU A 326 -12.50 1.67 -19.87
N ARG A 327 -12.63 2.51 -18.85
CA ARG A 327 -13.00 3.92 -19.03
C ARG A 327 -11.81 4.87 -19.11
N TYR A 328 -10.76 4.63 -18.32
CA TYR A 328 -9.65 5.59 -18.16
C TYR A 328 -8.33 5.10 -18.75
N GLY A 329 -8.26 3.85 -19.16
CA GLY A 329 -7.05 3.20 -19.66
C GLY A 329 -6.21 2.55 -18.55
N LEU A 330 -5.38 1.61 -18.97
CA LEU A 330 -4.54 0.83 -18.08
C LEU A 330 -3.55 1.69 -17.28
N ASP A 331 -2.84 2.57 -17.97
CA ASP A 331 -1.77 3.36 -17.36
C ASP A 331 -2.29 4.40 -16.36
N ALA A 332 -3.52 4.89 -16.51
CA ALA A 332 -4.15 5.74 -15.51
C ALA A 332 -4.34 5.01 -14.17
N LEU A 333 -4.80 3.76 -14.23
CA LEU A 333 -4.95 2.93 -13.02
C LEU A 333 -3.59 2.55 -12.42
N ARG A 334 -2.63 2.09 -13.23
CA ARG A 334 -1.28 1.74 -12.76
C ARG A 334 -0.61 2.95 -12.10
N TYR A 335 -0.69 4.11 -12.73
CA TYR A 335 -0.15 5.36 -12.17
C TYR A 335 -0.76 5.67 -10.81
N TYR A 336 -2.08 5.67 -10.72
CA TYR A 336 -2.78 5.98 -9.47
C TYR A 336 -2.35 5.03 -8.33
N LEU A 337 -2.39 3.72 -8.57
CA LEU A 337 -2.03 2.71 -7.56
C LEU A 337 -0.59 2.88 -7.05
N LEU A 338 0.34 3.20 -7.94
CA LEU A 338 1.76 3.33 -7.58
C LEU A 338 2.14 4.72 -7.03
N ARG A 339 1.33 5.76 -7.34
CA ARG A 339 1.65 7.16 -7.01
C ARG A 339 0.95 7.66 -5.75
N GLU A 340 -0.32 7.28 -5.55
CA GLU A 340 -1.17 7.92 -4.53
C GLU A 340 -0.77 7.53 -3.11
N VAL A 341 -0.37 6.29 -2.90
CA VAL A 341 -0.12 5.76 -1.57
C VAL A 341 1.34 5.34 -1.41
N PRO A 342 2.04 5.76 -0.34
CA PRO A 342 3.34 5.21 0.00
C PRO A 342 3.25 3.69 0.24
N PHE A 343 4.05 2.90 -0.48
CA PHE A 343 4.10 1.45 -0.30
C PHE A 343 4.63 1.12 1.10
N GLY A 344 3.83 0.43 1.91
CA GLY A 344 4.10 0.17 3.33
C GLY A 344 3.15 0.90 4.30
N SER A 345 2.37 1.86 3.83
CA SER A 345 1.35 2.58 4.59
C SER A 345 -0.04 2.34 4.04
N ASP A 346 -1.06 2.52 4.86
CA ASP A 346 -2.45 2.52 4.38
C ASP A 346 -2.72 3.76 3.54
N GLY A 347 -3.56 3.62 2.53
CA GLY A 347 -4.04 4.72 1.72
C GLY A 347 -5.55 4.68 1.54
N ILE A 348 -6.12 5.80 1.15
CA ILE A 348 -7.55 5.93 0.92
C ILE A 348 -7.81 6.17 -0.56
N PHE A 349 -8.56 5.27 -1.18
CA PHE A 349 -9.09 5.52 -2.53
C PHE A 349 -10.30 6.46 -2.44
N THR A 350 -10.29 7.48 -3.29
CA THR A 350 -11.48 8.28 -3.57
C THR A 350 -11.62 8.49 -5.07
N PRO A 351 -12.84 8.48 -5.62
CA PRO A 351 -13.06 8.81 -7.03
C PRO A 351 -12.46 10.17 -7.40
N GLU A 352 -12.57 11.15 -6.51
CA GLU A 352 -12.04 12.51 -6.70
C GLU A 352 -10.52 12.47 -6.88
N SER A 353 -9.78 11.83 -5.96
CA SER A 353 -8.32 11.75 -6.06
C SER A 353 -7.85 11.01 -7.31
N PHE A 354 -8.61 9.99 -7.74
CA PHE A 354 -8.31 9.25 -8.96
C PHE A 354 -8.44 10.14 -10.22
N VAL A 355 -9.54 10.85 -10.35
CA VAL A 355 -9.79 11.76 -11.50
C VAL A 355 -8.83 12.94 -11.49
N GLU A 356 -8.55 13.51 -10.32
CA GLU A 356 -7.61 14.62 -10.16
C GLU A 356 -6.18 14.22 -10.56
N ARG A 357 -5.71 13.01 -10.18
CA ARG A 357 -4.39 12.52 -10.62
C ARG A 357 -4.29 12.40 -12.13
N ILE A 358 -5.34 11.93 -12.80
CA ILE A 358 -5.36 11.87 -14.26
C ILE A 358 -5.28 13.26 -14.84
N ASN A 359 -6.07 14.20 -14.35
CA ASN A 359 -6.12 15.56 -14.88
C ASN A 359 -4.84 16.34 -14.64
N TYR A 360 -4.32 16.35 -13.41
CA TYR A 360 -3.17 17.18 -13.05
C TYR A 360 -1.86 16.55 -13.51
N ASP A 361 -1.58 15.32 -13.10
CA ASP A 361 -0.29 14.71 -13.33
C ASP A 361 -0.17 14.20 -14.78
N LEU A 362 -1.17 13.43 -15.26
CA LEU A 362 -1.07 12.75 -16.54
C LEU A 362 -1.44 13.66 -17.71
N ALA A 363 -2.59 14.31 -17.68
CA ALA A 363 -3.05 15.13 -18.80
C ALA A 363 -2.37 16.52 -18.84
N ASN A 364 -2.36 17.26 -17.73
CA ASN A 364 -1.83 18.61 -17.71
C ASN A 364 -0.31 18.66 -17.67
N ASP A 365 0.36 17.86 -16.82
CA ASP A 365 1.80 17.94 -16.72
C ASP A 365 2.48 17.17 -17.85
N LEU A 366 2.32 15.86 -17.92
CA LEU A 366 3.02 15.01 -18.89
C LEU A 366 2.43 15.14 -20.30
N GLY A 367 1.11 15.02 -20.44
CA GLY A 367 0.43 15.06 -21.73
C GLY A 367 0.60 16.42 -22.44
N ASN A 368 0.48 17.52 -21.69
CA ASN A 368 0.68 18.84 -22.24
C ASN A 368 2.15 19.10 -22.62
N LEU A 369 3.12 18.60 -21.82
CA LEU A 369 4.55 18.70 -22.16
C LEU A 369 4.83 18.03 -23.51
N LEU A 370 4.36 16.80 -23.73
CA LEU A 370 4.52 16.09 -25.00
C LEU A 370 3.87 16.84 -26.16
N ASN A 371 2.60 17.23 -26.01
CA ASN A 371 1.87 17.93 -27.08
C ASN A 371 2.50 19.27 -27.44
N ARG A 372 2.91 20.07 -26.47
CA ARG A 372 3.60 21.36 -26.71
C ARG A 372 4.94 21.15 -27.42
N THR A 373 5.73 20.15 -27.01
CA THR A 373 7.04 19.87 -27.60
C THR A 373 6.89 19.41 -29.06
N VAL A 374 6.03 18.44 -29.34
CA VAL A 374 5.79 17.96 -30.71
C VAL A 374 5.27 19.09 -31.60
N ALA A 375 4.32 19.90 -31.12
CA ALA A 375 3.78 21.02 -31.85
C ALA A 375 4.82 22.11 -32.16
N MET A 376 5.70 22.42 -31.22
CA MET A 376 6.77 23.42 -31.41
C MET A 376 7.84 22.93 -32.38
N ILE A 377 8.25 21.66 -32.30
CA ILE A 377 9.21 21.06 -33.25
C ILE A 377 8.63 21.07 -34.67
N ASN A 378 7.36 20.69 -34.85
CA ASN A 378 6.71 20.79 -36.15
C ASN A 378 6.66 22.21 -36.67
N LYS A 379 6.29 23.17 -35.83
CA LYS A 379 6.10 24.56 -36.21
C LYS A 379 7.41 25.28 -36.53
N TYR A 380 8.48 25.02 -35.78
CA TYR A 380 9.71 25.77 -35.84
C TYR A 380 10.82 25.09 -36.64
N PHE A 381 10.79 23.77 -36.77
CA PHE A 381 11.82 22.94 -37.39
C PHE A 381 11.26 21.87 -38.37
N ASP A 382 10.07 22.10 -38.91
CA ASP A 382 9.44 21.21 -39.89
C ASP A 382 9.45 19.74 -39.45
N GLY A 383 9.13 19.49 -38.18
CA GLY A 383 9.07 18.18 -37.57
C GLY A 383 10.43 17.53 -37.26
N THR A 384 11.53 18.21 -37.52
CA THR A 384 12.88 17.63 -37.34
C THR A 384 13.46 18.08 -35.99
N ILE A 385 13.86 17.13 -35.15
CA ILE A 385 14.57 17.42 -33.90
C ILE A 385 15.95 17.95 -34.23
N PRO A 386 16.32 19.18 -33.77
CA PRO A 386 17.64 19.74 -34.00
C PRO A 386 18.76 18.94 -33.33
N ALA A 387 20.00 19.10 -33.85
CA ALA A 387 21.18 18.48 -33.27
C ALA A 387 21.39 18.90 -31.78
N HIS A 388 21.90 17.96 -31.01
CA HIS A 388 22.30 18.24 -29.62
C HIS A 388 23.51 19.17 -29.57
N THR A 389 23.47 20.16 -28.68
CA THR A 389 24.61 21.03 -28.37
C THR A 389 24.79 21.13 -26.85
N ALA A 390 26.02 21.41 -26.40
CA ALA A 390 26.31 21.56 -24.98
C ALA A 390 25.48 22.68 -24.33
N PRO A 391 25.22 22.63 -23.00
CA PRO A 391 24.54 23.67 -22.27
C PRO A 391 25.26 25.03 -22.43
N VAL A 392 24.51 26.11 -22.62
CA VAL A 392 25.00 27.49 -22.74
C VAL A 392 24.46 28.38 -21.63
N SER A 393 23.17 28.26 -21.36
CA SER A 393 22.52 28.99 -20.27
C SER A 393 22.53 28.23 -18.97
N THR A 394 22.30 28.94 -17.84
CA THR A 394 22.07 28.30 -16.54
C THR A 394 20.84 27.39 -16.57
N PHE A 395 19.80 27.76 -17.32
CA PHE A 395 18.58 26.94 -17.46
C PHE A 395 18.84 25.61 -18.16
N ASP A 396 19.72 25.61 -19.20
CA ASP A 396 20.14 24.38 -19.89
C ASP A 396 20.85 23.44 -18.92
N GLN A 397 21.82 23.97 -18.17
CA GLN A 397 22.60 23.18 -17.21
C GLN A 397 21.71 22.64 -16.07
N GLU A 398 20.82 23.46 -15.53
CA GLU A 398 19.88 23.04 -14.50
C GLU A 398 18.95 21.93 -14.96
N LEU A 399 18.50 21.92 -16.23
CA LEU A 399 17.66 20.87 -16.78
C LEU A 399 18.44 19.55 -16.91
N VAL A 400 19.68 19.61 -17.43
CA VAL A 400 20.56 18.44 -17.54
C VAL A 400 20.89 17.86 -16.17
N ASP A 401 21.18 18.72 -15.19
CA ASP A 401 21.49 18.26 -13.85
C ASP A 401 20.23 17.70 -13.13
N ALA A 402 19.06 18.28 -13.37
CA ALA A 402 17.80 17.75 -12.86
C ALA A 402 17.48 16.33 -13.38
N SER A 403 17.86 16.02 -14.63
CA SER A 403 17.70 14.66 -15.16
C SER A 403 18.56 13.64 -14.40
N LYS A 404 19.79 13.99 -14.07
CA LYS A 404 20.70 13.12 -13.29
C LYS A 404 20.21 12.91 -11.86
N VAL A 405 19.72 14.01 -11.22
CA VAL A 405 19.14 13.94 -9.87
C VAL A 405 17.90 13.04 -9.88
N MET A 406 17.03 13.20 -10.86
CA MET A 406 15.83 12.36 -11.00
C MET A 406 16.20 10.89 -11.10
N ILE A 407 17.17 10.52 -11.94
CA ILE A 407 17.61 9.12 -12.12
C ILE A 407 18.10 8.54 -10.79
N ALA A 408 18.96 9.28 -10.07
CA ALA A 408 19.49 8.84 -8.78
C ALA A 408 18.38 8.68 -7.72
N GLU A 409 17.45 9.65 -7.64
CA GLU A 409 16.29 9.58 -6.72
C GLU A 409 15.37 8.38 -7.05
N VAL A 410 15.15 8.07 -8.34
CA VAL A 410 14.37 6.90 -8.78
C VAL A 410 15.07 5.60 -8.41
N GLU A 411 16.37 5.49 -8.66
CA GLU A 411 17.16 4.30 -8.34
C GLU A 411 17.14 4.02 -6.83
N GLU A 412 17.37 5.03 -6.00
CA GLU A 412 17.33 4.90 -4.55
C GLU A 412 15.94 4.49 -4.05
N ALA A 413 14.89 5.15 -4.54
CA ALA A 413 13.52 4.85 -4.16
C ALA A 413 13.10 3.42 -4.57
N MET A 414 13.49 2.97 -5.77
CA MET A 414 13.16 1.63 -6.25
C MET A 414 13.90 0.53 -5.48
N GLU A 415 15.15 0.74 -5.09
CA GLU A 415 15.87 -0.22 -4.22
C GLU A 415 15.19 -0.36 -2.83
N GLN A 416 14.52 0.69 -2.38
CA GLN A 416 13.74 0.71 -1.13
C GLN A 416 12.26 0.36 -1.35
N MET A 417 11.84 0.00 -2.57
CA MET A 417 10.45 -0.34 -2.94
C MET A 417 9.45 0.81 -2.68
N GLN A 418 9.91 2.05 -2.81
CA GLN A 418 9.12 3.27 -2.60
C GLN A 418 8.63 3.83 -3.95
N PHE A 419 7.67 3.17 -4.56
CA PHE A 419 7.15 3.50 -5.90
C PHE A 419 6.63 4.93 -6.00
N SER A 420 5.89 5.41 -5.00
CA SER A 420 5.33 6.75 -4.98
C SER A 420 6.41 7.83 -4.94
N VAL A 421 7.53 7.58 -4.25
CA VAL A 421 8.69 8.47 -4.20
C VAL A 421 9.42 8.49 -5.55
N ALA A 422 9.62 7.33 -6.18
CA ALA A 422 10.21 7.21 -7.51
C ALA A 422 9.39 8.00 -8.55
N LEU A 423 8.06 7.82 -8.57
CA LEU A 423 7.17 8.59 -9.45
C LEU A 423 7.18 10.08 -9.14
N ALA A 424 7.25 10.48 -7.86
CA ALA A 424 7.37 11.89 -7.49
C ALA A 424 8.67 12.52 -8.03
N ALA A 425 9.79 11.78 -8.03
CA ALA A 425 11.05 12.23 -8.61
C ALA A 425 10.92 12.46 -10.13
N ILE A 426 10.25 11.54 -10.85
CA ILE A 426 9.99 11.70 -12.28
C ILE A 426 9.12 12.93 -12.53
N TRP A 427 8.03 13.14 -11.76
CA TRP A 427 7.15 14.30 -11.93
C TRP A 427 7.82 15.63 -11.57
N LYS A 428 8.75 15.63 -10.64
CA LYS A 428 9.61 16.80 -10.37
C LYS A 428 10.44 17.18 -11.61
N PHE A 429 10.93 16.19 -12.35
CA PHE A 429 11.64 16.43 -13.61
C PHE A 429 10.68 16.86 -14.74
N VAL A 430 9.47 16.28 -14.83
CA VAL A 430 8.41 16.74 -15.75
C VAL A 430 8.10 18.23 -15.52
N SER A 431 7.88 18.62 -14.26
CA SER A 431 7.62 20.01 -13.88
C SER A 431 8.80 20.94 -14.20
N ARG A 432 10.05 20.49 -13.95
CA ARG A 432 11.26 21.25 -14.32
C ARG A 432 11.35 21.43 -15.84
N THR A 433 10.99 20.42 -16.62
CA THR A 433 10.99 20.49 -18.08
C THR A 433 9.91 21.44 -18.61
N ASN A 434 8.70 21.44 -18.01
CA ASN A 434 7.68 22.43 -18.35
C ASN A 434 8.15 23.85 -18.03
N LYS A 435 8.78 24.07 -16.86
CA LYS A 435 9.34 25.38 -16.48
C LYS A 435 10.42 25.85 -17.45
N TYR A 436 11.25 24.95 -17.99
CA TYR A 436 12.27 25.27 -18.98
C TYR A 436 11.68 25.88 -20.27
N ILE A 437 10.48 25.47 -20.67
CA ILE A 437 9.77 26.09 -21.80
C ILE A 437 9.47 27.57 -21.50
N ASP A 438 9.02 27.86 -20.28
CA ASP A 438 8.65 29.24 -19.89
C ASP A 438 9.90 30.13 -19.70
N GLU A 439 11.01 29.57 -19.26
CA GLU A 439 12.30 30.27 -19.11
C GLU A 439 12.95 30.57 -20.45
N THR A 440 12.92 29.67 -21.41
CA THR A 440 13.53 29.84 -22.75
C THR A 440 12.64 30.56 -23.75
N THR A 441 11.34 30.71 -23.44
CA THR A 441 10.36 31.44 -24.24
C THR A 441 10.47 31.16 -25.76
N PRO A 442 10.28 29.92 -26.26
CA PRO A 442 10.49 29.56 -27.66
C PRO A 442 9.70 30.42 -28.65
N TRP A 443 8.49 30.85 -28.26
CA TRP A 443 7.62 31.73 -29.05
C TRP A 443 8.18 33.15 -29.26
N ALA A 444 9.11 33.58 -28.41
CA ALA A 444 9.85 34.79 -28.57
C ALA A 444 11.17 34.56 -29.32
N ALA A 445 11.88 33.47 -28.95
CA ALA A 445 13.16 33.11 -29.58
C ALA A 445 13.04 32.88 -31.10
N VAL A 446 11.93 32.33 -31.59
CA VAL A 446 11.70 32.14 -33.05
C VAL A 446 11.67 33.45 -33.85
N LYS A 447 11.38 34.58 -33.21
CA LYS A 447 11.32 35.93 -33.85
C LYS A 447 12.63 36.68 -33.81
N ASP A 448 13.63 36.15 -33.12
CA ASP A 448 14.92 36.78 -32.89
C ASP A 448 16.03 35.95 -33.59
N GLU A 449 16.66 36.50 -34.61
CA GLU A 449 17.73 35.84 -35.35
C GLU A 449 18.93 35.50 -34.46
N ALA A 450 19.19 36.26 -33.40
CA ALA A 450 20.30 36.01 -32.47
C ALA A 450 20.02 34.82 -31.54
N ARG A 451 18.76 34.38 -31.40
CA ARG A 451 18.32 33.27 -30.51
C ARG A 451 18.00 31.95 -31.25
N GLN A 452 18.34 31.85 -32.54
CA GLN A 452 18.00 30.63 -33.32
C GLN A 452 18.73 29.39 -32.80
N GLU A 453 20.00 29.49 -32.38
CA GLU A 453 20.75 28.39 -31.76
C GLU A 453 20.17 28.03 -30.40
N GLU A 454 19.71 28.99 -29.61
CA GLU A 454 19.01 28.73 -28.34
C GLU A 454 17.70 28.00 -28.59
N LEU A 455 16.90 28.40 -29.58
CA LEU A 455 15.67 27.76 -29.97
C LEU A 455 15.90 26.30 -30.40
N ALA A 456 16.92 26.07 -31.23
CA ALA A 456 17.28 24.72 -31.67
C ALA A 456 17.66 23.81 -30.47
N ARG A 457 18.51 24.30 -29.58
CA ARG A 457 18.91 23.62 -28.34
C ARG A 457 17.71 23.34 -27.45
N THR A 458 16.83 24.33 -27.27
CA THR A 458 15.60 24.16 -26.47
C THR A 458 14.75 23.01 -26.99
N MET A 459 14.51 22.91 -28.32
CA MET A 459 13.72 21.83 -28.89
C MET A 459 14.38 20.46 -28.71
N ASN A 460 15.71 20.38 -28.89
CA ASN A 460 16.44 19.12 -28.63
C ASN A 460 16.33 18.73 -27.15
N TYR A 461 16.51 19.65 -26.22
CA TYR A 461 16.48 19.40 -24.77
C TYR A 461 15.11 18.95 -24.29
N LEU A 462 14.03 19.52 -24.85
CA LEU A 462 12.67 19.08 -24.55
C LEU A 462 12.41 17.66 -25.07
N ALA A 463 12.81 17.33 -26.28
CA ALA A 463 12.68 16.00 -26.84
C ALA A 463 13.50 14.98 -26.04
N GLU A 464 14.73 15.33 -25.68
CA GLU A 464 15.61 14.47 -24.87
C GLU A 464 15.06 14.24 -23.45
N SER A 465 14.53 15.29 -22.82
CA SER A 465 13.87 15.15 -21.50
C SER A 465 12.67 14.21 -21.56
N LEU A 466 11.83 14.32 -22.60
CA LEU A 466 10.70 13.41 -22.80
C LEU A 466 11.14 11.96 -23.06
N ARG A 467 12.24 11.76 -23.80
CA ARG A 467 12.83 10.42 -23.97
C ARG A 467 13.25 9.82 -22.63
N ILE A 468 13.99 10.58 -21.82
CA ILE A 468 14.44 10.16 -20.49
C ILE A 468 13.24 9.87 -19.58
N ILE A 469 12.22 10.74 -19.57
CA ILE A 469 10.96 10.52 -18.81
C ILE A 469 10.30 9.21 -19.27
N ALA A 470 10.16 8.99 -20.59
CA ALA A 470 9.53 7.79 -21.12
C ALA A 470 10.30 6.52 -20.69
N VAL A 471 11.61 6.51 -20.77
CA VAL A 471 12.42 5.35 -20.35
C VAL A 471 12.31 5.13 -18.83
N ALA A 472 12.34 6.19 -18.02
CA ALA A 472 12.18 6.10 -16.56
C ALA A 472 10.78 5.60 -16.13
N LEU A 473 9.75 5.84 -16.96
CA LEU A 473 8.38 5.40 -16.70
C LEU A 473 8.10 3.93 -17.05
N GLN A 474 8.96 3.26 -17.83
CA GLN A 474 8.71 1.88 -18.30
C GLN A 474 8.40 0.85 -17.19
N PRO A 475 8.97 0.94 -15.97
CA PRO A 475 8.58 0.04 -14.89
C PRO A 475 7.13 0.23 -14.41
N PHE A 476 6.63 1.45 -14.48
CA PHE A 476 5.37 1.86 -13.87
C PHE A 476 4.20 1.81 -14.85
N LEU A 477 4.41 2.31 -16.07
CA LEU A 477 3.43 2.44 -17.13
C LEU A 477 3.84 1.57 -18.32
N THR A 478 2.89 0.85 -18.89
CA THR A 478 3.20 -0.16 -19.91
C THR A 478 2.91 0.27 -21.34
N GLU A 479 2.05 1.26 -21.54
CA GLU A 479 1.63 1.80 -22.84
C GLU A 479 2.22 3.18 -23.11
N THR A 480 2.08 4.10 -22.16
CA THR A 480 2.48 5.51 -22.29
C THR A 480 3.95 5.74 -22.69
N PRO A 481 4.94 5.02 -22.13
CA PRO A 481 6.33 5.19 -22.56
C PRO A 481 6.53 4.96 -24.07
N GLY A 482 5.91 3.89 -24.59
CA GLY A 482 5.95 3.56 -26.01
C GLY A 482 5.29 4.65 -26.88
N GLU A 483 4.17 5.20 -26.43
CA GLU A 483 3.46 6.27 -27.13
C GLU A 483 4.28 7.58 -27.18
N ILE A 484 4.93 7.95 -26.07
CA ILE A 484 5.83 9.12 -26.04
C ILE A 484 6.97 8.95 -27.04
N LEU A 485 7.66 7.80 -26.99
CA LEU A 485 8.79 7.51 -27.88
C LEU A 485 8.35 7.48 -29.34
N ALA A 486 7.20 6.90 -29.64
CA ALA A 486 6.65 6.86 -31.01
C ALA A 486 6.32 8.28 -31.53
N GLN A 487 5.74 9.15 -30.70
CA GLN A 487 5.45 10.52 -31.09
C GLN A 487 6.72 11.37 -31.30
N LEU A 488 7.79 11.04 -30.59
CA LEU A 488 9.12 11.64 -30.81
C LEU A 488 9.88 11.06 -32.02
N GLY A 489 9.33 10.02 -32.66
CA GLY A 489 9.97 9.33 -33.79
C GLY A 489 11.18 8.49 -33.40
N ILE A 490 11.28 8.09 -32.12
CA ILE A 490 12.37 7.27 -31.60
C ILE A 490 12.00 5.81 -31.79
N THR A 491 12.78 5.09 -32.58
CA THR A 491 12.57 3.67 -32.90
C THR A 491 13.78 2.78 -32.56
N ASP A 492 14.93 3.39 -32.29
CA ASP A 492 16.16 2.66 -31.92
C ASP A 492 16.04 2.17 -30.47
N SER A 493 16.10 0.86 -30.28
CA SER A 493 16.04 0.22 -28.97
C SER A 493 17.15 0.66 -28.01
N ALA A 494 18.32 1.04 -28.54
CA ALA A 494 19.41 1.55 -27.70
C ALA A 494 19.13 2.91 -27.06
N LEU A 495 18.11 3.64 -27.55
CA LEU A 495 17.64 4.89 -26.97
C LEU A 495 16.48 4.68 -25.98
N MET A 496 15.99 3.44 -25.88
CA MET A 496 14.85 3.06 -25.06
C MET A 496 15.25 2.17 -23.88
N ASP A 497 16.51 1.72 -23.84
CA ASP A 497 17.02 0.85 -22.79
C ASP A 497 17.44 1.64 -21.53
N TYR A 498 17.59 0.93 -20.43
CA TYR A 498 17.94 1.54 -19.15
C TYR A 498 19.29 2.27 -19.14
N PRO A 499 20.38 1.74 -19.76
CA PRO A 499 21.64 2.46 -19.85
C PRO A 499 21.54 3.82 -20.52
N SER A 500 20.61 3.99 -21.48
CA SER A 500 20.40 5.27 -22.18
C SER A 500 19.92 6.40 -21.29
N LEU A 501 19.36 6.12 -20.11
CA LEU A 501 18.95 7.12 -19.11
C LEU A 501 20.12 8.00 -18.66
N HIS A 502 21.31 7.41 -18.52
CA HIS A 502 22.46 8.09 -17.92
C HIS A 502 23.19 9.03 -18.91
N THR A 503 22.71 9.13 -20.14
CA THR A 503 23.29 10.02 -21.15
C THR A 503 22.24 10.96 -21.70
N PHE A 504 22.43 12.27 -21.49
CA PHE A 504 21.60 13.31 -22.05
C PHE A 504 22.14 13.72 -23.44
N GLY A 505 21.25 13.89 -24.44
CA GLY A 505 21.62 14.36 -25.76
C GLY A 505 22.00 13.23 -26.74
N VAL A 506 21.33 12.09 -26.65
CA VAL A 506 21.60 10.91 -27.51
C VAL A 506 20.64 10.76 -28.70
N ILE A 507 19.58 11.59 -28.79
CA ILE A 507 18.66 11.54 -29.94
C ILE A 507 19.44 11.94 -31.21
N PRO A 508 19.47 11.08 -32.29
CA PRO A 508 20.17 11.40 -33.51
C PRO A 508 19.63 12.64 -34.20
N GLU A 509 20.53 13.45 -34.74
CA GLU A 509 20.15 14.57 -35.60
C GLU A 509 19.28 14.10 -36.77
N GLY A 510 18.23 14.86 -37.08
CA GLY A 510 17.30 14.51 -38.17
C GLY A 510 16.19 13.57 -37.79
N THR A 511 16.09 13.12 -36.53
CA THR A 511 14.92 12.39 -36.02
C THR A 511 13.67 13.23 -36.22
N LYS A 512 12.59 12.65 -36.75
CA LYS A 512 11.34 13.35 -37.05
C LYS A 512 10.26 12.94 -36.06
N VAL A 513 9.66 13.94 -35.41
CA VAL A 513 8.44 13.74 -34.63
C VAL A 513 7.24 13.46 -35.56
N VAL A 514 6.16 12.92 -35.00
CA VAL A 514 4.90 12.77 -35.76
C VAL A 514 4.36 14.13 -36.25
N GLU A 515 3.73 14.16 -37.40
CA GLU A 515 3.17 15.42 -37.98
C GLU A 515 2.13 16.06 -37.06
N LYS A 516 1.34 15.25 -36.38
CA LYS A 516 0.30 15.68 -35.43
C LYS A 516 0.37 14.85 -34.17
N GLY A 517 0.72 15.50 -33.07
CA GLY A 517 0.67 14.89 -31.75
C GLY A 517 -0.74 14.42 -31.37
N GLN A 518 -0.81 13.30 -30.68
CA GLN A 518 -2.06 12.80 -30.11
C GLN A 518 -2.00 12.94 -28.59
N PRO A 519 -3.09 13.40 -27.93
CA PRO A 519 -3.16 13.38 -26.47
C PRO A 519 -3.01 11.96 -25.94
N ILE A 520 -2.05 11.74 -25.04
CA ILE A 520 -1.85 10.43 -24.37
C ILE A 520 -2.82 10.20 -23.22
N PHE A 521 -3.33 11.28 -22.62
CA PHE A 521 -4.39 11.23 -21.61
C PHE A 521 -5.44 12.31 -21.93
N PRO A 522 -6.75 11.98 -21.90
CA PRO A 522 -7.81 12.97 -22.04
C PRO A 522 -7.94 13.79 -20.76
N ARG A 523 -8.39 15.02 -20.89
CA ARG A 523 -8.88 15.80 -19.75
C ARG A 523 -10.29 15.37 -19.41
N LEU A 524 -10.53 15.09 -18.14
CA LEU A 524 -11.78 14.54 -17.62
C LEU A 524 -12.62 15.64 -16.95
N ASP A 525 -13.94 15.55 -17.05
CA ASP A 525 -14.84 16.32 -16.21
C ASP A 525 -14.94 15.66 -14.83
N VAL A 526 -14.57 16.40 -13.78
CA VAL A 526 -14.44 15.83 -12.44
C VAL A 526 -15.78 15.35 -11.90
N GLU A 527 -16.83 16.17 -12.06
CA GLU A 527 -18.16 15.85 -11.50
C GLU A 527 -18.79 14.63 -12.19
N GLU A 528 -18.71 14.59 -13.53
CA GLU A 528 -19.22 13.46 -14.33
C GLU A 528 -18.49 12.16 -13.98
N GLU A 529 -17.15 12.19 -13.89
CA GLU A 529 -16.36 10.98 -13.69
C GLU A 529 -16.42 10.47 -12.26
N VAL A 530 -16.48 11.36 -11.27
CA VAL A 530 -16.71 10.97 -9.87
C VAL A 530 -18.07 10.29 -9.73
N ALA A 531 -19.14 10.86 -10.30
CA ALA A 531 -20.47 10.25 -10.29
C ALA A 531 -20.48 8.88 -10.99
N TYR A 532 -19.78 8.74 -12.12
CA TYR A 532 -19.64 7.46 -12.81
C TYR A 532 -18.98 6.39 -11.96
N ILE A 533 -17.85 6.70 -11.33
CA ILE A 533 -17.11 5.74 -10.48
C ILE A 533 -17.98 5.33 -9.28
N GLN A 534 -18.61 6.29 -8.60
CA GLN A 534 -19.51 6.04 -7.48
C GLN A 534 -20.66 5.12 -7.87
N ALA A 535 -21.31 5.35 -9.02
CA ALA A 535 -22.38 4.51 -9.51
C ALA A 535 -21.94 3.07 -9.83
N LYS A 536 -20.65 2.85 -10.13
CA LYS A 536 -20.08 1.53 -10.43
C LYS A 536 -19.52 0.80 -9.20
N MET A 537 -19.39 1.46 -8.07
CA MET A 537 -18.88 0.86 -6.84
C MET A 537 -19.82 -0.18 -6.21
N GLY A 538 -21.02 -0.40 -6.78
CA GLY A 538 -21.93 -1.49 -6.41
C GLY A 538 -22.64 -1.32 -5.07
N GLY A 539 -22.67 -0.12 -4.50
CA GLY A 539 -23.71 0.28 -3.59
C GLY A 539 -25.03 0.24 -4.34
N ALA A 540 -26.12 -0.27 -3.73
CA ALA A 540 -27.43 0.29 -4.05
C ALA A 540 -27.21 1.80 -4.17
N PRO A 541 -27.81 2.52 -5.15
CA PRO A 541 -27.76 3.95 -5.10
C PRO A 541 -27.98 4.26 -3.63
N VAL A 542 -27.00 4.85 -2.95
CA VAL A 542 -27.34 5.65 -1.79
C VAL A 542 -28.51 6.39 -2.38
N GLU A 543 -29.75 6.04 -1.95
CA GLU A 543 -30.84 6.98 -2.17
C GLU A 543 -30.09 8.24 -1.86
N GLU A 544 -29.86 9.07 -2.87
CA GLU A 544 -29.48 10.42 -2.64
C GLU A 544 -30.43 10.77 -1.51
N GLU A 545 -29.92 10.68 -0.25
CA GLU A 545 -30.53 11.50 0.77
C GLU A 545 -30.51 12.81 0.05
N ASN A 546 -31.67 13.15 -0.43
CA ASN A 546 -31.99 14.28 -1.25
C ASN A 546 -31.19 15.44 -0.69
N THR A 547 -29.91 15.50 -1.11
CA THR A 547 -29.07 16.64 -0.85
C THR A 547 -29.40 17.66 -1.92
N ASP A 548 -30.68 18.01 -2.06
CA ASP A 548 -31.06 19.38 -2.06
C ASP A 548 -30.65 19.97 -0.69
N TRP A 549 -29.35 19.70 -0.31
CA TRP A 549 -28.75 20.42 0.79
C TRP A 549 -28.61 21.86 0.31
N ASN A 550 -29.66 22.57 0.54
CA ASN A 550 -29.69 24.01 0.41
C ASN A 550 -29.23 24.55 1.76
N PRO A 551 -28.01 25.11 1.86
CA PRO A 551 -27.54 25.68 3.12
C PRO A 551 -28.45 26.78 3.64
N GLU A 552 -29.29 27.38 2.79
CA GLU A 552 -30.31 28.37 3.18
C GLU A 552 -31.54 27.74 3.85
N GLU A 553 -31.76 26.43 3.67
CA GLU A 553 -32.89 25.68 4.24
C GLU A 553 -32.49 24.90 5.51
N VAL A 554 -31.20 24.85 5.85
CA VAL A 554 -30.72 24.19 7.09
C VAL A 554 -31.09 25.07 8.27
N GLU A 555 -32.04 24.62 9.07
CA GLU A 555 -32.38 25.24 10.35
C GLU A 555 -31.23 24.94 11.34
N LEU A 556 -30.32 25.90 11.52
CA LEU A 556 -29.19 25.77 12.44
C LEU A 556 -29.72 25.80 13.88
N SER A 557 -29.63 24.67 14.56
CA SER A 557 -29.94 24.60 15.99
C SER A 557 -28.70 24.96 16.81
N SER A 558 -28.82 26.00 17.65
CA SER A 558 -27.78 26.39 18.61
C SER A 558 -28.44 26.86 19.89
N ASP A 559 -27.95 26.36 21.02
CA ASP A 559 -28.38 26.81 22.36
C ASP A 559 -27.86 28.21 22.76
N LYS A 560 -27.03 28.81 21.85
CA LYS A 560 -26.42 30.11 22.07
C LYS A 560 -26.72 31.04 20.90
N GLU A 561 -26.70 32.35 21.19
CA GLU A 561 -26.84 33.37 20.17
C GLU A 561 -25.71 33.27 19.11
N SER A 562 -26.07 33.49 17.86
CA SER A 562 -25.09 33.53 16.78
C SER A 562 -24.06 34.64 16.97
N ILE A 563 -22.80 34.35 16.76
CA ILE A 563 -21.69 35.29 16.82
C ILE A 563 -21.19 35.63 15.43
N LYS A 564 -20.57 36.81 15.27
CA LYS A 564 -19.85 37.17 14.04
C LYS A 564 -18.47 36.51 14.03
N TYR A 565 -17.90 36.36 12.84
CA TYR A 565 -16.55 35.86 12.68
C TYR A 565 -15.52 36.64 13.52
N ASP A 566 -15.63 38.00 13.55
CA ASP A 566 -14.78 38.86 14.37
C ASP A 566 -14.89 38.59 15.89
N ASP A 567 -15.93 37.96 16.35
CA ASP A 567 -16.08 37.56 17.74
C ASP A 567 -15.39 36.24 18.02
N PHE A 568 -15.40 35.31 17.06
CA PHE A 568 -14.65 34.06 17.12
C PHE A 568 -13.13 34.33 16.97
N ASP A 569 -12.72 35.22 16.08
CA ASP A 569 -11.33 35.59 15.84
C ASP A 569 -10.61 36.19 17.08
N LYS A 570 -11.37 36.61 18.08
CA LYS A 570 -10.84 37.03 19.38
C LYS A 570 -10.40 35.85 20.26
N ILE A 571 -10.75 34.60 19.89
CA ILE A 571 -10.42 33.41 20.67
C ILE A 571 -9.14 32.81 20.10
N GLU A 572 -8.09 32.73 20.91
CA GLU A 572 -6.83 32.08 20.51
C GLU A 572 -6.87 30.61 20.93
N LEU A 573 -6.97 29.70 19.93
CA LEU A 573 -6.87 28.27 20.13
C LEU A 573 -5.45 27.81 19.81
N LYS A 574 -4.86 27.00 20.69
CA LYS A 574 -3.51 26.44 20.53
C LYS A 574 -3.44 24.95 20.80
N VAL A 575 -2.49 24.29 20.14
CA VAL A 575 -2.07 22.93 20.49
C VAL A 575 -1.09 23.00 21.66
N ALA A 576 -1.33 22.18 22.68
CA ALA A 576 -0.48 22.09 23.87
C ALA A 576 -0.22 20.63 24.25
N GLU A 577 1.03 20.29 24.56
CA GLU A 577 1.40 18.97 25.07
C GLU A 577 1.24 18.92 26.58
N VAL A 578 0.63 17.83 27.06
CA VAL A 578 0.46 17.59 28.49
C VAL A 578 1.76 17.04 29.08
N ILE A 579 2.44 17.85 29.87
CA ILE A 579 3.68 17.46 30.57
C ILE A 579 3.38 16.70 31.85
N GLU A 580 2.36 17.16 32.59
CA GLU A 580 1.88 16.52 33.83
C GLU A 580 0.38 16.67 33.92
N CYS A 581 -0.29 15.65 34.48
CA CYS A 581 -1.70 15.70 34.82
C CYS A 581 -1.94 14.95 36.13
N GLY A 582 -2.75 15.54 37.03
CA GLY A 582 -3.06 14.92 38.30
C GLY A 582 -4.29 15.54 38.99
N PRO A 583 -4.78 14.91 40.07
CA PRO A 583 -5.90 15.43 40.85
C PRO A 583 -5.52 16.70 41.62
N VAL A 584 -6.49 17.55 41.86
CA VAL A 584 -6.33 18.77 42.70
C VAL A 584 -6.70 18.45 44.14
N GLU A 585 -5.77 18.70 45.06
CA GLU A 585 -6.03 18.46 46.50
C GLU A 585 -7.25 19.23 46.99
N GLY A 586 -8.19 18.52 47.59
CA GLY A 586 -9.45 19.10 48.13
C GLY A 586 -10.48 19.50 47.04
N ALA A 587 -10.37 18.95 45.80
CA ALA A 587 -11.31 19.23 44.73
C ALA A 587 -11.50 18.01 43.80
N ASP A 588 -12.34 17.07 44.23
CA ASP A 588 -12.55 15.76 43.58
C ASP A 588 -13.03 15.82 42.13
N LYS A 589 -13.51 16.98 41.65
CA LYS A 589 -13.96 17.17 40.26
C LYS A 589 -12.91 17.79 39.33
N LEU A 590 -11.73 18.20 39.87
CA LEU A 590 -10.73 18.95 39.11
C LEU A 590 -9.49 18.11 38.84
N LEU A 591 -9.04 18.16 37.58
CA LEU A 591 -7.69 17.76 37.20
C LEU A 591 -6.86 19.02 36.96
N GLN A 592 -5.59 18.96 37.37
CA GLN A 592 -4.58 19.97 37.12
C GLN A 592 -3.67 19.48 35.98
N PHE A 593 -3.53 20.29 34.97
CA PHE A 593 -2.66 20.06 33.82
C PHE A 593 -1.50 21.05 33.83
N ARG A 594 -0.29 20.57 33.61
CA ARG A 594 0.87 21.38 33.23
C ARG A 594 1.13 21.14 31.76
N LEU A 595 1.10 22.19 30.96
CA LEU A 595 1.05 22.14 29.51
C LEU A 595 2.21 22.92 28.88
N ASP A 596 2.86 22.34 27.89
CA ASP A 596 3.72 23.07 26.97
C ASP A 596 2.90 23.56 25.76
N ALA A 597 2.57 24.83 25.75
CA ALA A 597 1.85 25.50 24.67
C ALA A 597 2.77 26.41 23.82
N GLY A 598 4.08 26.24 23.87
CA GLY A 598 5.06 27.06 23.16
C GLY A 598 5.20 28.48 23.74
N ASP A 599 4.79 28.71 24.99
CA ASP A 599 4.87 30.02 25.62
C ASP A 599 6.31 30.38 26.02
N ALA A 600 6.76 31.61 25.74
CA ALA A 600 8.10 32.06 26.07
C ALA A 600 8.43 32.05 27.59
N GLY A 601 7.39 32.06 28.42
CA GLY A 601 7.49 31.98 29.89
C GLY A 601 7.57 30.58 30.48
N GLY A 602 7.56 29.53 29.65
CA GLY A 602 7.53 28.12 30.08
C GLY A 602 6.13 27.51 30.07
N HIS A 603 5.93 26.47 30.89
CA HIS A 603 4.68 25.72 30.90
C HIS A 603 3.55 26.47 31.58
N ARG A 604 2.34 26.39 31.03
CA ARG A 604 1.13 26.94 31.68
C ARG A 604 0.39 25.89 32.47
N GLN A 605 -0.36 26.35 33.46
CA GLN A 605 -1.25 25.51 34.26
C GLN A 605 -2.71 25.73 33.86
N ILE A 606 -3.42 24.65 33.63
CA ILE A 606 -4.88 24.67 33.42
C ILE A 606 -5.56 23.71 34.38
N LEU A 607 -6.65 24.16 34.98
CA LEU A 607 -7.55 23.35 35.83
C LEU A 607 -8.81 23.04 35.03
N SER A 608 -9.18 21.75 34.95
CA SER A 608 -10.35 21.30 34.20
C SER A 608 -11.26 20.43 35.06
N GLY A 609 -12.58 20.63 34.95
CA GLY A 609 -13.61 19.94 35.72
C GLY A 609 -13.99 18.56 35.18
N ILE A 610 -13.03 17.78 34.73
CA ILE A 610 -13.25 16.52 33.97
C ILE A 610 -12.85 15.26 34.77
N ALA A 611 -12.49 15.38 36.05
CA ALA A 611 -12.00 14.25 36.86
C ALA A 611 -12.97 13.08 36.95
N GLU A 612 -14.28 13.35 36.86
CA GLU A 612 -15.35 12.34 36.93
C GLU A 612 -15.26 11.36 35.70
N TRP A 613 -14.87 11.86 34.52
CA TRP A 613 -14.79 11.08 33.31
C TRP A 613 -13.38 10.46 33.11
N TYR A 614 -12.39 10.94 33.86
CA TYR A 614 -11.00 10.52 33.73
C TYR A 614 -10.40 10.16 35.08
N PRO A 615 -10.76 9.00 35.66
CA PRO A 615 -10.27 8.55 36.97
C PRO A 615 -8.76 8.28 36.98
N ASP A 616 -8.17 7.95 35.82
CA ASP A 616 -6.71 7.85 35.63
C ASP A 616 -6.21 9.02 34.77
N PRO A 617 -5.69 10.09 35.38
CA PRO A 617 -5.21 11.26 34.65
C PRO A 617 -3.89 11.03 33.94
N SER A 618 -3.18 9.92 34.19
CA SER A 618 -1.89 9.60 33.56
C SER A 618 -2.02 9.40 32.04
N ILE A 619 -3.21 9.04 31.54
CA ILE A 619 -3.52 8.86 30.12
C ILE A 619 -3.29 10.10 29.27
N PHE A 620 -3.27 11.29 29.89
CA PHE A 620 -3.06 12.55 29.21
C PHE A 620 -1.59 12.88 28.99
N VAL A 621 -0.68 12.36 29.82
CA VAL A 621 0.75 12.70 29.76
C VAL A 621 1.35 12.31 28.42
N GLY A 622 2.00 13.27 27.77
CA GLY A 622 2.56 13.13 26.43
C GLY A 622 1.53 13.27 25.28
N LYS A 623 0.24 13.46 25.60
CA LYS A 623 -0.77 13.74 24.57
C LYS A 623 -0.89 15.22 24.28
N LYS A 624 -1.33 15.52 23.05
CA LYS A 624 -1.57 16.90 22.60
C LYS A 624 -3.04 17.23 22.65
N VAL A 625 -3.38 18.33 23.33
CA VAL A 625 -4.75 18.80 23.52
C VAL A 625 -4.93 20.18 22.87
N VAL A 626 -6.17 20.52 22.56
CA VAL A 626 -6.53 21.87 22.11
C VAL A 626 -6.96 22.70 23.30
N ILE A 627 -6.39 23.90 23.43
CA ILE A 627 -6.69 24.83 24.52
C ILE A 627 -7.16 26.19 24.01
N VAL A 628 -8.01 26.87 24.79
CA VAL A 628 -8.24 28.32 24.66
C VAL A 628 -7.12 29.03 25.43
N ALA A 629 -6.23 29.70 24.69
CA ALA A 629 -4.96 30.18 25.23
C ALA A 629 -5.01 31.61 25.79
N ASN A 630 -5.95 32.44 25.34
CA ASN A 630 -6.05 33.86 25.68
C ASN A 630 -7.13 34.19 26.70
N LEU A 631 -7.64 33.20 27.47
CA LEU A 631 -8.52 33.47 28.60
C LEU A 631 -7.76 34.16 29.74
N LYS A 632 -8.40 35.13 30.40
CA LYS A 632 -7.83 35.77 31.60
C LYS A 632 -7.59 34.69 32.67
N PRO A 633 -6.39 34.64 33.29
CA PRO A 633 -6.10 33.71 34.36
C PRO A 633 -7.14 33.79 35.49
N ARG A 634 -7.63 32.64 35.94
CA ARG A 634 -8.65 32.55 36.99
C ARG A 634 -8.15 31.72 38.17
N LYS A 635 -8.39 32.23 39.41
CA LYS A 635 -8.05 31.48 40.61
C LYS A 635 -9.19 30.49 40.96
N MET A 636 -8.86 29.22 41.03
CA MET A 636 -9.76 28.11 41.34
C MET A 636 -9.15 27.26 42.47
N ARG A 637 -9.86 27.12 43.60
CA ARG A 637 -9.37 26.33 44.76
C ARG A 637 -7.92 26.63 45.19
N GLY A 638 -7.55 27.92 45.16
CA GLY A 638 -6.22 28.38 45.55
C GLY A 638 -5.16 28.36 44.45
N GLN A 639 -5.41 27.68 43.35
CA GLN A 639 -4.53 27.56 42.18
C GLN A 639 -4.99 28.47 41.04
N ILE A 640 -4.09 28.78 40.09
CA ILE A 640 -4.39 29.65 38.95
C ILE A 640 -4.55 28.76 37.69
N SER A 641 -5.69 28.90 37.00
CA SER A 641 -5.88 28.34 35.66
C SER A 641 -5.63 29.41 34.60
N GLN A 642 -4.75 29.10 33.63
CA GLN A 642 -4.26 30.01 32.59
C GLN A 642 -4.80 29.65 31.20
N GLY A 643 -6.04 29.20 31.12
CA GLY A 643 -6.68 28.78 29.88
C GLY A 643 -7.78 27.76 30.15
N MET A 644 -8.25 27.13 29.09
CA MET A 644 -9.26 26.08 29.14
C MET A 644 -8.92 24.97 28.12
N ILE A 645 -8.99 23.72 28.55
CA ILE A 645 -8.92 22.56 27.65
C ILE A 645 -10.27 22.37 26.96
N LEU A 646 -10.29 22.21 25.66
CA LEU A 646 -11.53 21.93 24.95
C LEU A 646 -11.95 20.47 25.14
N SER A 647 -13.24 20.28 25.39
CA SER A 647 -13.88 18.97 25.46
C SER A 647 -15.24 19.01 24.77
N ALA A 648 -15.65 17.91 24.20
CA ALA A 648 -16.99 17.69 23.66
C ALA A 648 -17.79 16.88 24.68
N GLU A 649 -19.06 17.30 24.91
CA GLU A 649 -19.98 16.61 25.83
C GLU A 649 -21.33 16.42 25.18
N LYS A 650 -21.87 15.21 25.24
CA LYS A 650 -23.25 14.89 24.85
C LYS A 650 -23.74 13.68 25.62
N ASP A 651 -24.99 13.76 26.14
CA ASP A 651 -25.70 12.68 26.84
C ASP A 651 -24.90 12.06 28.02
N GLY A 652 -24.15 12.91 28.77
CA GLY A 652 -23.34 12.50 29.92
C GLY A 652 -21.98 11.89 29.58
N VAL A 653 -21.63 11.80 28.30
CA VAL A 653 -20.30 11.40 27.83
C VAL A 653 -19.46 12.64 27.49
N LEU A 654 -18.29 12.75 28.13
CA LEU A 654 -17.34 13.83 27.85
C LEU A 654 -16.02 13.29 27.31
N GLN A 655 -15.53 13.90 26.24
CA GLN A 655 -14.21 13.61 25.70
C GLN A 655 -13.39 14.88 25.46
N VAL A 656 -12.10 14.83 25.84
CA VAL A 656 -11.15 15.90 25.56
C VAL A 656 -10.83 15.93 24.05
N VAL A 657 -10.74 17.13 23.48
CA VAL A 657 -10.35 17.32 22.07
C VAL A 657 -8.83 17.20 21.96
N PHE A 658 -8.36 16.11 21.34
CA PHE A 658 -6.95 15.87 21.09
C PHE A 658 -6.51 16.46 19.74
N ALA A 659 -5.31 17.02 19.70
CA ALA A 659 -4.65 17.39 18.46
C ALA A 659 -3.78 16.24 17.94
N PRO A 660 -3.50 16.18 16.61
CA PRO A 660 -2.58 15.19 16.04
C PRO A 660 -1.19 15.25 16.70
N GLU A 661 -0.60 14.09 16.98
CA GLU A 661 0.71 13.99 17.67
C GLU A 661 1.84 14.72 16.94
N GLY A 662 1.80 14.78 15.60
CA GLY A 662 2.81 15.46 14.77
C GLY A 662 2.74 16.99 14.78
N MET A 663 1.71 17.61 15.36
CA MET A 663 1.59 19.08 15.37
C MET A 663 2.55 19.70 16.41
N PRO A 664 3.34 20.72 16.05
CA PRO A 664 4.20 21.40 17.01
C PRO A 664 3.42 22.07 18.17
N ASN A 665 4.01 22.11 19.39
CA ASN A 665 3.44 22.82 20.52
C ASN A 665 3.34 24.31 20.20
N GLY A 666 2.22 24.95 20.57
CA GLY A 666 1.94 26.34 20.25
C GLY A 666 1.35 26.58 18.86
N SER A 667 1.13 25.53 18.03
CA SER A 667 0.44 25.69 16.74
C SER A 667 -0.95 26.29 16.93
N THR A 668 -1.30 27.27 16.10
CA THR A 668 -2.65 27.87 16.08
C THR A 668 -3.66 26.87 15.51
N VAL A 669 -4.83 26.79 16.11
CA VAL A 669 -6.00 26.07 15.63
C VAL A 669 -6.99 27.13 15.13
N ALA A 670 -7.32 27.08 13.81
CA ALA A 670 -8.19 28.06 13.16
C ALA A 670 -9.40 27.37 12.51
#